data_0d76d280528572da0ed4718eb2005549
#
_entry.id   0d76d280528572da0ed4718eb2005549
#
_cell.length_a   1.000
_cell.length_b   1.000
_cell.length_c   1.000
_cell.angle_alpha   90.00
_cell.angle_beta   90.00
_cell.angle_gamma   90.00
#
_symmetry.space_group_name_H-M   'P 1'
#
loop_
_entity.id
_entity.type
_entity.pdbx_description
1 polymer ?
#
loop_
_entity_poly.entity_id
_entity_poly.type
_entity_poly.pdbx_seq_one_letter_code
_entity_poly.pdbx_strand_id
1 'polypeptide(L)'
;MIPLRRAVPDLSLKPLAAVVLGAALVAAQAPSVRAENAAAGAALQARFGFAIASQPLPQALSEFSRVTGLSVVYTDEAPYDFKAPAVSGQLSTNDALNRLLAGSGYRFRALDGRTLTLERLPADTLSLTDTTVTGQAASTSYQPAPVASIGRTDTPVLETPQSIVTVPAQALRDQKPRNLDDALGNISGVTQANTLGGTQDAVMKRGFGDNRDGSIMRDGLPSVLGRNLTATADHVEVLKGPASLLYGIQDPGGIVNVVSKKPQLQQYNAVTLRGSTYAHGKQGSGAQIDTTGALGESNLAYRLIVDHQDENYWRNFGQQRETLVAPSLAWFGEDTTVNLSYEHREFKTPFDRGTAIDPRTNKPLDIPRTRRLDEPFNITEGRSDLTRLDVEHRIDDAWKAHFAYGWTRETYDDNQARVTKVNSNGTLTRRTDATRGAVSSDSFATAGLSGDLQLGGFRHEVTFGIDSEKRKIYRADLIRDTKNTTFNYLDPVYGQISPATAVSPGDSDQTDKLRSDSLFVQDSWHLDDHWILVAGGRYQMYDQYAGRGRPFKANTDISGQKWVPRAGVIYKINDEMSLYGSYTQSFKPNSTIAPLSTGEVIDSAIQPEEATSWEIGGKLDIPGRVTANLAFFDIRKRNVMVTQLDANGDSRVSTAGKVRSYGAELDVTGQLSENWNLIGSYAWLDAEVTEDPVLEGNRLQNVAKETASLAAVYDAGSIFGGDSLRLGGGPRYVGKRAGDPSNSFELPSYTVADAFASYDTKLGGHNVGFQFNVKNLFDREYYPSAANNLYVAVGEPRQFEISTTVEF
;
A
#
# COMPACT_ATOMS: atom_id res chain seq x y z
N MET A 1 49.57 -2.47 35.95
CA MET A 1 49.72 -2.09 34.54
C MET A 1 48.38 -1.64 34.06
N ILE A 2 48.29 -0.47 33.49
CA ILE A 2 47.26 0.49 33.28
C ILE A 2 46.11 -0.08 32.38
N PRO A 3 44.81 0.10 32.71
CA PRO A 3 43.69 -0.18 31.78
C PRO A 3 43.41 1.03 30.90
N LEU A 4 43.50 0.88 29.61
CA LEU A 4 43.04 1.85 28.60
C LEU A 4 41.49 1.93 28.57
N ARG A 5 40.99 3.04 29.08
CA ARG A 5 39.64 3.51 28.79
C ARG A 5 39.59 3.97 27.33
N ARG A 6 38.74 3.33 26.51
CA ARG A 6 38.30 3.89 25.23
C ARG A 6 37.11 4.80 25.50
N ALA A 7 37.29 6.07 25.23
CA ALA A 7 36.27 7.07 25.20
C ALA A 7 35.35 6.85 23.99
N VAL A 8 34.06 6.84 24.21
CA VAL A 8 33.01 6.94 23.18
C VAL A 8 32.93 8.41 22.76
N PRO A 9 33.02 8.78 21.49
CA PRO A 9 32.80 10.17 21.09
C PRO A 9 31.33 10.53 21.16
N ASP A 10 31.06 11.58 21.91
CA ASP A 10 29.80 12.32 21.93
C ASP A 10 29.51 12.87 20.52
N LEU A 11 28.56 12.30 19.80
CA LEU A 11 28.07 12.83 18.53
C LEU A 11 27.10 13.98 18.79
N SER A 12 27.69 15.17 18.94
CA SER A 12 26.96 16.42 19.00
C SER A 12 26.24 16.71 17.65
N LEU A 13 25.07 17.27 17.72
CA LEU A 13 24.15 17.72 16.65
C LEU A 13 24.75 18.67 15.57
N LYS A 14 26.04 18.86 15.54
CA LYS A 14 26.74 19.80 14.64
C LYS A 14 26.74 19.43 13.13
N PRO A 15 26.70 18.17 12.67
CA PRO A 15 26.66 17.91 11.24
C PRO A 15 25.28 18.18 10.59
N LEU A 16 24.18 18.05 11.34
CA LEU A 16 22.83 18.33 10.79
C LEU A 16 22.59 19.83 10.57
N ALA A 17 23.08 20.67 11.47
CA ALA A 17 22.97 22.13 11.33
C ALA A 17 23.78 22.66 10.13
N ALA A 18 24.90 22.03 9.79
CA ALA A 18 25.72 22.41 8.65
C ALA A 18 25.10 22.04 7.29
N VAL A 19 24.32 20.95 7.23
CA VAL A 19 23.60 20.54 6.01
C VAL A 19 22.39 21.45 5.78
N VAL A 20 21.70 21.87 6.84
CA VAL A 20 20.56 22.78 6.75
C VAL A 20 20.99 24.20 6.34
N LEU A 21 22.13 24.69 6.86
CA LEU A 21 22.73 25.96 6.43
C LEU A 21 23.29 25.91 5.01
N GLY A 22 23.81 24.79 4.56
CA GLY A 22 24.31 24.58 3.20
C GLY A 22 23.18 24.62 2.16
N ALA A 23 22.03 24.03 2.46
CA ALA A 23 20.87 24.06 1.58
C ALA A 23 20.22 25.45 1.49
N ALA A 24 20.25 26.22 2.59
CA ALA A 24 19.73 27.60 2.60
C ALA A 24 20.64 28.59 1.84
N LEU A 25 21.95 28.35 1.79
CA LEU A 25 22.91 29.22 1.07
C LEU A 25 22.94 28.99 -0.45
N VAL A 26 22.57 27.80 -0.94
CA VAL A 26 22.44 27.52 -2.40
C VAL A 26 21.17 28.15 -2.98
N ALA A 27 20.13 28.35 -2.19
CA ALA A 27 18.88 28.97 -2.60
C ALA A 27 18.97 30.51 -2.81
N ALA A 28 20.06 31.17 -2.38
CA ALA A 28 20.21 32.63 -2.44
C ALA A 28 20.84 33.18 -3.75
N GLN A 29 21.18 32.33 -4.71
CA GLN A 29 21.80 32.76 -5.98
C GLN A 29 21.09 32.19 -7.22
N ALA A 30 19.86 32.61 -7.47
CA ALA A 30 19.21 32.40 -8.77
C ALA A 30 18.64 33.74 -9.27
N PRO A 31 18.96 34.15 -10.53
CA PRO A 31 18.59 35.47 -11.04
C PRO A 31 17.13 35.52 -11.53
N SER A 32 16.57 36.66 -11.38
CA SER A 32 15.44 37.47 -11.84
C SER A 32 14.51 37.03 -13.00
N VAL A 33 14.39 35.79 -13.42
CA VAL A 33 13.35 35.32 -14.38
C VAL A 33 11.99 35.03 -13.69
N ARG A 34 11.94 35.06 -12.37
CA ARG A 34 10.76 34.66 -11.55
C ARG A 34 9.65 35.74 -11.41
N ALA A 35 9.90 36.99 -11.71
CA ALA A 35 8.90 38.05 -11.49
C ALA A 35 7.77 38.06 -12.55
N GLU A 36 8.03 37.67 -13.78
CA GLU A 36 7.04 37.62 -14.86
C GLU A 36 6.06 36.45 -14.75
N ASN A 37 6.54 35.26 -14.40
CA ASN A 37 5.69 34.09 -14.27
C ASN A 37 4.77 34.15 -13.04
N ALA A 38 5.18 34.78 -11.96
CA ALA A 38 4.35 34.99 -10.79
C ALA A 38 3.18 35.95 -11.02
N ALA A 39 3.40 37.01 -11.84
CA ALA A 39 2.35 37.94 -12.23
C ALA A 39 1.31 37.29 -13.17
N ALA A 40 1.74 36.42 -14.08
CA ALA A 40 0.86 35.66 -14.96
C ALA A 40 -0.02 34.66 -14.20
N GLY A 41 0.56 33.95 -13.23
CA GLY A 41 -0.17 33.01 -12.37
C GLY A 41 -1.22 33.70 -11.50
N ALA A 42 -0.91 34.85 -10.91
CA ALA A 42 -1.85 35.61 -10.10
C ALA A 42 -3.04 36.15 -10.93
N ALA A 43 -2.79 36.58 -12.18
CA ALA A 43 -3.85 37.05 -13.08
C ALA A 43 -4.84 35.93 -13.46
N LEU A 44 -4.37 34.71 -13.63
CA LEU A 44 -5.22 33.52 -13.93
C LEU A 44 -6.07 33.06 -12.75
N GLN A 45 -5.63 33.32 -11.52
CA GLN A 45 -6.34 32.94 -10.30
C GLN A 45 -7.29 34.02 -9.79
N ALA A 46 -7.24 35.24 -10.35
CA ALA A 46 -8.13 36.33 -9.98
C ALA A 46 -9.59 35.99 -10.30
N ARG A 47 -10.50 36.22 -9.35
CA ARG A 47 -11.93 35.89 -9.50
C ARG A 47 -12.72 37.10 -9.92
N PHE A 48 -13.63 36.90 -10.88
CA PHE A 48 -14.51 37.94 -11.43
C PHE A 48 -15.94 37.42 -11.56
N GLY A 49 -16.92 38.33 -11.50
CA GLY A 49 -18.31 38.01 -11.80
C GLY A 49 -18.55 38.02 -13.32
N PHE A 50 -18.77 36.88 -13.91
CA PHE A 50 -19.06 36.72 -15.32
C PHE A 50 -20.56 36.65 -15.58
N ALA A 51 -21.01 37.22 -16.71
CA ALA A 51 -22.36 37.13 -17.24
C ALA A 51 -22.31 37.16 -18.78
N ILE A 52 -21.54 36.21 -19.36
CA ILE A 52 -21.31 36.14 -20.81
C ILE A 52 -22.32 35.17 -21.39
N ALA A 53 -23.18 35.65 -22.28
CA ALA A 53 -24.15 34.81 -22.99
C ALA A 53 -23.46 33.96 -24.07
N SER A 54 -24.08 32.83 -24.48
CA SER A 54 -23.57 32.02 -25.60
C SER A 54 -23.63 32.81 -26.91
N GLN A 55 -22.44 33.09 -27.47
CA GLN A 55 -22.23 33.96 -28.63
C GLN A 55 -20.97 33.55 -29.38
N PRO A 56 -20.69 34.09 -30.60
CA PRO A 56 -19.43 33.79 -31.31
C PRO A 56 -18.20 34.02 -30.43
N LEU A 57 -17.22 33.11 -30.47
CA LEU A 57 -16.07 33.11 -29.59
C LEU A 57 -15.29 34.44 -29.53
N PRO A 58 -15.05 35.15 -30.62
CA PRO A 58 -14.38 36.47 -30.57
C PRO A 58 -15.15 37.50 -29.74
N GLN A 59 -16.48 37.47 -29.80
CA GLN A 59 -17.32 38.37 -29.01
C GLN A 59 -17.32 37.99 -27.52
N ALA A 60 -17.39 36.69 -27.23
CA ALA A 60 -17.31 36.17 -25.86
C ALA A 60 -15.94 36.50 -25.21
N LEU A 61 -14.84 36.42 -25.96
CA LEU A 61 -13.50 36.79 -25.51
C LEU A 61 -13.33 38.31 -25.34
N SER A 62 -13.98 39.12 -26.16
CA SER A 62 -14.03 40.58 -25.94
C SER A 62 -14.74 40.95 -24.64
N GLU A 63 -15.86 40.27 -24.31
CA GLU A 63 -16.56 40.43 -23.06
C GLU A 63 -15.70 39.96 -21.87
N PHE A 64 -15.05 38.81 -22.01
CA PHE A 64 -14.09 38.29 -21.04
C PHE A 64 -12.96 39.27 -20.77
N SER A 65 -12.34 39.83 -21.83
CA SER A 65 -11.28 40.84 -21.71
C SER A 65 -11.77 42.08 -20.99
N ARG A 66 -13.00 42.52 -21.27
CA ARG A 66 -13.63 43.69 -20.62
C ARG A 66 -13.81 43.47 -19.12
N VAL A 67 -14.21 42.25 -18.70
CA VAL A 67 -14.44 41.88 -17.30
C VAL A 67 -13.11 41.71 -16.55
N THR A 68 -12.10 41.07 -17.15
CA THR A 68 -10.85 40.69 -16.47
C THR A 68 -9.74 41.73 -16.63
N GLY A 69 -9.84 42.63 -17.63
CA GLY A 69 -8.76 43.58 -17.99
C GLY A 69 -7.58 42.90 -18.72
N LEU A 70 -7.69 41.60 -19.06
CA LEU A 70 -6.65 40.87 -19.81
C LEU A 70 -6.84 40.99 -21.31
N SER A 71 -5.75 41.14 -22.04
CA SER A 71 -5.73 41.15 -23.52
C SER A 71 -5.64 39.72 -24.04
N VAL A 72 -6.53 39.33 -24.95
CA VAL A 72 -6.47 38.05 -25.65
C VAL A 72 -5.97 38.29 -27.10
N VAL A 73 -4.84 37.66 -27.45
CA VAL A 73 -4.19 37.76 -28.76
C VAL A 73 -4.31 36.41 -29.46
N TYR A 74 -4.54 36.43 -30.76
CA TYR A 74 -4.61 35.25 -31.63
C TYR A 74 -3.31 35.09 -32.40
N THR A 75 -2.79 33.87 -32.51
CA THR A 75 -1.63 33.53 -33.35
C THR A 75 -2.03 33.21 -34.79
N ASP A 76 -3.29 32.81 -35.00
CA ASP A 76 -3.90 32.47 -36.29
C ASP A 76 -5.18 33.28 -36.51
N GLU A 77 -5.94 32.99 -37.60
CA GLU A 77 -7.22 33.63 -37.86
C GLU A 77 -8.20 33.39 -36.71
N ALA A 78 -8.92 34.43 -36.29
CA ALA A 78 -9.86 34.35 -35.18
C ALA A 78 -11.00 33.33 -35.48
N PRO A 79 -11.40 32.48 -34.51
CA PRO A 79 -12.39 31.40 -34.72
C PRO A 79 -13.82 31.95 -34.80
N TYR A 80 -14.16 32.57 -35.93
CA TYR A 80 -15.48 33.19 -36.13
C TYR A 80 -16.65 32.19 -36.18
N ASP A 81 -16.39 30.95 -36.56
CA ASP A 81 -17.40 29.91 -36.76
C ASP A 81 -17.78 29.13 -35.50
N PHE A 82 -17.08 29.35 -34.37
CA PHE A 82 -17.36 28.66 -33.11
C PHE A 82 -18.20 29.55 -32.19
N LYS A 83 -19.30 28.98 -31.68
CA LYS A 83 -20.18 29.60 -30.68
C LYS A 83 -19.79 29.17 -29.27
N ALA A 84 -19.19 30.10 -28.52
CA ALA A 84 -18.78 29.85 -27.14
C ALA A 84 -19.99 29.53 -26.23
N PRO A 85 -19.86 28.59 -25.28
CA PRO A 85 -20.86 28.38 -24.25
C PRO A 85 -21.09 29.60 -23.37
N ALA A 86 -22.26 29.70 -22.77
CA ALA A 86 -22.55 30.74 -21.78
C ALA A 86 -21.71 30.55 -20.52
N VAL A 87 -21.15 31.64 -19.95
CA VAL A 87 -20.36 31.63 -18.72
C VAL A 87 -20.93 32.63 -17.74
N SER A 88 -21.37 32.15 -16.57
CA SER A 88 -21.95 32.98 -15.53
C SER A 88 -21.49 32.56 -14.13
N GLY A 89 -21.46 33.51 -13.20
CA GLY A 89 -21.09 33.29 -11.80
C GLY A 89 -19.72 33.86 -11.42
N GLN A 90 -19.33 33.65 -10.17
CA GLN A 90 -18.01 34.04 -9.64
C GLN A 90 -17.00 32.95 -9.97
N LEU A 91 -16.20 33.17 -11.01
CA LEU A 91 -15.22 32.21 -11.52
C LEU A 91 -13.81 32.80 -11.52
N SER A 92 -12.78 31.92 -11.43
CA SER A 92 -11.42 32.35 -11.73
C SER A 92 -11.31 32.72 -13.23
N THR A 93 -10.34 33.56 -13.56
CA THR A 93 -9.99 33.86 -14.94
C THR A 93 -9.72 32.59 -15.75
N ASN A 94 -9.01 31.65 -15.16
CA ASN A 94 -8.69 30.34 -15.75
C ASN A 94 -9.96 29.52 -16.04
N ASP A 95 -10.85 29.37 -15.06
CA ASP A 95 -12.08 28.58 -15.25
C ASP A 95 -13.05 29.19 -16.25
N ALA A 96 -13.18 30.51 -16.24
CA ALA A 96 -14.02 31.21 -17.18
C ALA A 96 -13.52 31.05 -18.62
N LEU A 97 -12.20 31.14 -18.82
CA LEU A 97 -11.63 31.01 -20.15
C LEU A 97 -11.67 29.57 -20.67
N ASN A 98 -11.40 28.57 -19.80
CA ASN A 98 -11.57 27.17 -20.17
C ASN A 98 -13.00 26.84 -20.58
N ARG A 99 -14.01 27.39 -19.89
CA ARG A 99 -15.42 27.20 -20.27
C ARG A 99 -15.76 27.85 -21.61
N LEU A 100 -15.24 29.06 -21.88
CA LEU A 100 -15.44 29.75 -23.18
C LEU A 100 -14.80 29.01 -24.33
N LEU A 101 -13.67 28.35 -24.10
CA LEU A 101 -12.90 27.62 -25.12
C LEU A 101 -13.32 26.16 -25.26
N ALA A 102 -14.16 25.62 -24.39
CA ALA A 102 -14.57 24.22 -24.42
C ALA A 102 -15.20 23.86 -25.79
N GLY A 103 -14.61 22.87 -26.47
CA GLY A 103 -15.03 22.43 -27.82
C GLY A 103 -14.61 23.33 -28.98
N SER A 104 -13.82 24.38 -28.75
CA SER A 104 -13.43 25.35 -29.80
C SER A 104 -12.22 24.89 -30.66
N GLY A 105 -11.45 23.90 -30.18
CA GLY A 105 -10.16 23.55 -30.80
C GLY A 105 -9.03 24.53 -30.50
N TYR A 106 -9.22 25.42 -29.51
CA TYR A 106 -8.20 26.37 -29.08
C TYR A 106 -7.86 26.17 -27.61
N ARG A 107 -6.59 26.42 -27.27
CA ARG A 107 -6.10 26.56 -25.91
C ARG A 107 -5.51 27.95 -25.70
N PHE A 108 -5.37 28.36 -24.47
CA PHE A 108 -4.69 29.62 -24.15
C PHE A 108 -3.39 29.39 -23.41
N ARG A 109 -2.48 30.37 -23.57
CA ARG A 109 -1.24 30.46 -22.81
C ARG A 109 -1.02 31.91 -22.35
N ALA A 110 -0.66 32.11 -21.10
CA ALA A 110 -0.27 33.42 -20.61
C ALA A 110 1.12 33.80 -21.19
N LEU A 111 1.23 34.94 -21.84
CA LEU A 111 2.49 35.53 -22.28
C LEU A 111 3.12 36.35 -21.16
N ASP A 112 2.28 37.10 -20.44
CA ASP A 112 2.68 37.95 -19.32
C ASP A 112 1.49 38.12 -18.33
N GLY A 113 1.64 38.95 -17.31
CA GLY A 113 0.59 39.19 -16.32
C GLY A 113 -0.68 39.89 -16.83
N ARG A 114 -0.74 40.28 -18.13
CA ARG A 114 -1.85 41.00 -18.73
C ARG A 114 -2.26 40.49 -20.11
N THR A 115 -1.48 39.60 -20.73
CA THR A 115 -1.67 39.14 -22.11
C THR A 115 -1.79 37.60 -22.15
N LEU A 116 -2.87 37.13 -22.78
CA LEU A 116 -3.12 35.73 -23.08
C LEU A 116 -3.06 35.49 -24.57
N THR A 117 -2.41 34.46 -25.06
CA THR A 117 -2.45 34.04 -26.45
C THR A 117 -3.33 32.82 -26.61
N LEU A 118 -4.12 32.79 -27.70
CA LEU A 118 -4.82 31.61 -28.15
C LEU A 118 -4.01 30.89 -29.22
N GLU A 119 -3.82 29.59 -29.00
CA GLU A 119 -3.13 28.70 -29.92
C GLU A 119 -4.13 27.67 -30.44
N ARG A 120 -4.15 27.38 -31.72
CA ARG A 120 -4.99 26.34 -32.29
C ARG A 120 -4.41 25.00 -31.95
N LEU A 121 -5.24 24.07 -31.41
CA LEU A 121 -4.86 22.69 -31.27
C LEU A 121 -4.70 22.05 -32.66
N PRO A 122 -3.63 21.27 -32.95
CA PRO A 122 -3.50 20.52 -34.19
C PRO A 122 -4.74 19.68 -34.47
N ALA A 123 -5.16 19.57 -35.73
CA ALA A 123 -6.40 18.92 -36.13
C ALA A 123 -6.47 17.38 -35.81
N ASP A 124 -5.35 16.78 -35.42
CA ASP A 124 -5.21 15.36 -35.10
C ASP A 124 -5.20 15.06 -33.60
N THR A 125 -5.45 16.05 -32.74
CA THR A 125 -5.67 15.77 -31.30
C THR A 125 -7.14 15.45 -31.06
N LEU A 126 -7.55 14.25 -31.36
CA LEU A 126 -8.69 13.64 -30.70
C LEU A 126 -8.36 13.61 -29.21
N SER A 127 -9.21 14.24 -28.38
CA SER A 127 -9.05 14.27 -26.94
C SER A 127 -9.18 12.84 -26.42
N LEU A 128 -8.06 12.19 -26.31
CA LEU A 128 -7.94 11.14 -25.31
C LEU A 128 -8.21 11.83 -23.96
N THR A 129 -9.07 11.22 -23.17
CA THR A 129 -9.17 11.57 -21.76
C THR A 129 -7.76 11.65 -21.23
N ASP A 130 -7.31 12.85 -20.93
CA ASP A 130 -5.96 13.11 -20.49
C ASP A 130 -5.68 12.18 -19.31
N THR A 131 -4.87 11.15 -19.53
CA THR A 131 -4.02 10.66 -18.46
C THR A 131 -3.00 11.76 -18.27
N THR A 132 -3.48 12.88 -17.76
CA THR A 132 -2.65 14.02 -17.42
C THR A 132 -1.81 13.53 -16.26
N VAL A 133 -0.55 13.23 -16.53
CA VAL A 133 0.50 13.35 -15.51
C VAL A 133 0.66 14.86 -15.28
N THR A 134 -0.40 15.50 -14.80
CA THR A 134 -0.30 16.80 -14.21
C THR A 134 0.51 16.61 -12.95
N GLY A 135 1.63 17.30 -12.86
CA GLY A 135 2.19 17.70 -11.59
C GLY A 135 1.13 18.51 -10.85
N GLN A 136 0.11 17.85 -10.34
CA GLN A 136 -0.86 18.48 -9.46
C GLN A 136 -0.09 18.92 -8.22
N ALA A 137 -0.18 20.19 -7.90
CA ALA A 137 -0.10 20.60 -6.50
C ALA A 137 -0.90 19.56 -5.73
N ALA A 138 -0.24 18.86 -4.81
CA ALA A 138 -0.77 17.64 -4.19
C ALA A 138 -2.23 17.85 -3.78
N SER A 139 -3.14 17.13 -4.42
CA SER A 139 -4.57 17.25 -4.14
C SER A 139 -4.80 17.09 -2.65
N THR A 140 -5.54 18.00 -2.03
CA THR A 140 -5.97 17.89 -0.63
C THR A 140 -7.20 17.01 -0.49
N SER A 141 -7.79 16.56 -1.60
CA SER A 141 -8.96 15.69 -1.63
C SER A 141 -8.58 14.25 -1.24
N TYR A 142 -9.52 13.60 -0.57
CA TYR A 142 -9.46 12.17 -0.29
C TYR A 142 -10.07 11.32 -1.40
N GLN A 143 -10.63 11.92 -2.45
CA GLN A 143 -11.17 11.14 -3.57
C GLN A 143 -10.03 10.46 -4.34
N PRO A 144 -10.07 9.12 -4.51
CA PRO A 144 -9.12 8.40 -5.33
C PRO A 144 -9.35 8.69 -6.82
N ALA A 145 -8.36 8.34 -7.65
CA ALA A 145 -8.54 8.35 -9.10
C ALA A 145 -9.64 7.37 -9.54
N PRO A 146 -10.38 7.66 -10.61
CA PRO A 146 -11.44 6.79 -11.11
C PRO A 146 -10.93 5.46 -11.68
N VAL A 147 -9.67 5.39 -12.07
CA VAL A 147 -8.97 4.17 -12.53
C VAL A 147 -7.95 3.76 -11.48
N ALA A 148 -7.95 2.50 -11.12
CA ALA A 148 -6.98 1.93 -10.19
C ALA A 148 -6.00 1.00 -10.94
N SER A 149 -4.70 1.17 -10.71
CA SER A 149 -3.64 0.40 -11.37
C SER A 149 -3.72 -1.10 -11.07
N ILE A 150 -4.30 -1.46 -9.93
CA ILE A 150 -4.51 -2.84 -9.51
C ILE A 150 -5.48 -3.61 -10.42
N GLY A 151 -6.26 -2.93 -11.26
CA GLY A 151 -7.11 -3.56 -12.28
C GLY A 151 -6.34 -4.15 -13.45
N ARG A 152 -5.09 -3.74 -13.68
CA ARG A 152 -4.26 -4.04 -14.87
C ARG A 152 -4.91 -3.61 -16.19
N THR A 153 -5.88 -2.72 -16.15
CA THR A 153 -6.60 -2.14 -17.28
C THR A 153 -6.85 -0.68 -17.02
N ASP A 154 -7.16 0.10 -18.04
CA ASP A 154 -7.61 1.49 -17.92
C ASP A 154 -9.11 1.60 -17.58
N THR A 155 -9.75 0.46 -17.32
CA THR A 155 -11.19 0.39 -17.02
C THR A 155 -11.49 1.11 -15.70
N PRO A 156 -12.45 2.02 -15.67
CA PRO A 156 -12.89 2.70 -14.45
C PRO A 156 -13.30 1.72 -13.36
N VAL A 157 -13.07 2.09 -12.10
CA VAL A 157 -13.49 1.28 -10.95
C VAL A 157 -15.00 0.99 -10.99
N LEU A 158 -15.84 1.94 -11.48
CA LEU A 158 -17.27 1.75 -11.68
C LEU A 158 -17.61 0.61 -12.65
N GLU A 159 -16.75 0.35 -13.62
CA GLU A 159 -16.90 -0.66 -14.67
C GLU A 159 -16.10 -1.94 -14.39
N THR A 160 -15.63 -2.13 -13.16
CA THR A 160 -14.93 -3.34 -12.70
C THR A 160 -15.86 -4.17 -11.80
N PRO A 161 -16.14 -5.46 -12.11
CA PRO A 161 -17.08 -6.26 -11.31
C PRO A 161 -16.40 -6.88 -10.07
N GLN A 162 -15.70 -6.09 -9.29
CA GLN A 162 -15.00 -6.51 -8.07
C GLN A 162 -14.76 -5.30 -7.17
N SER A 163 -14.72 -5.50 -5.87
CA SER A 163 -14.45 -4.45 -4.89
C SER A 163 -12.99 -3.99 -4.97
N ILE A 164 -12.79 -2.71 -5.30
CA ILE A 164 -11.49 -2.01 -5.27
C ILE A 164 -11.63 -0.81 -4.34
N VAL A 165 -10.67 -0.67 -3.43
CA VAL A 165 -10.62 0.44 -2.47
C VAL A 165 -9.22 1.04 -2.45
N THR A 166 -9.12 2.36 -2.45
CA THR A 166 -7.84 3.08 -2.42
C THR A 166 -7.72 3.92 -1.15
N VAL A 167 -6.57 3.83 -0.50
CA VAL A 167 -6.13 4.82 0.51
C VAL A 167 -5.37 5.91 -0.23
N PRO A 168 -5.95 7.13 -0.40
CA PRO A 168 -5.35 8.16 -1.24
C PRO A 168 -4.05 8.72 -0.64
N ALA A 169 -3.22 9.30 -1.49
CA ALA A 169 -1.95 9.93 -1.11
C ALA A 169 -2.13 10.97 0.02
N GLN A 170 -3.20 11.77 -0.04
CA GLN A 170 -3.48 12.76 1.01
C GLN A 170 -3.79 12.10 2.36
N ALA A 171 -4.53 10.98 2.38
CA ALA A 171 -4.80 10.26 3.62
C ALA A 171 -3.51 9.69 4.24
N LEU A 172 -2.58 9.19 3.42
CA LEU A 172 -1.26 8.76 3.89
C LEU A 172 -0.44 9.92 4.47
N ARG A 173 -0.46 11.09 3.81
CA ARG A 173 0.22 12.31 4.32
C ARG A 173 -0.35 12.79 5.65
N ASP A 174 -1.67 12.82 5.77
CA ASP A 174 -2.36 13.30 6.98
C ASP A 174 -2.19 12.35 8.16
N GLN A 175 -2.41 11.06 7.92
CA GLN A 175 -2.42 10.06 8.98
C GLN A 175 -1.02 9.54 9.33
N LYS A 176 -0.03 9.67 8.43
CA LYS A 176 1.35 9.19 8.62
C LYS A 176 1.43 7.76 9.16
N PRO A 177 0.91 6.77 8.41
CA PRO A 177 0.97 5.38 8.83
C PRO A 177 2.42 4.92 8.93
N ARG A 178 2.73 4.12 9.94
CA ARG A 178 4.09 3.62 10.21
C ARG A 178 4.44 2.36 9.43
N ASN A 179 3.43 1.62 9.04
CA ASN A 179 3.53 0.37 8.29
C ASN A 179 2.27 0.16 7.45
N LEU A 180 2.28 -0.88 6.64
CA LEU A 180 1.16 -1.19 5.76
C LEU A 180 -0.12 -1.55 6.54
N ASP A 181 0.01 -2.25 7.66
CA ASP A 181 -1.13 -2.62 8.51
C ASP A 181 -1.86 -1.37 9.05
N ASP A 182 -1.10 -0.34 9.41
CA ASP A 182 -1.63 0.95 9.89
C ASP A 182 -2.30 1.73 8.73
N ALA A 183 -1.67 1.77 7.55
CA ALA A 183 -2.25 2.41 6.36
C ALA A 183 -3.60 1.80 5.96
N LEU A 184 -3.73 0.48 6.08
CA LEU A 184 -4.93 -0.26 5.73
C LEU A 184 -6.00 -0.27 6.84
N GLY A 185 -5.72 0.33 7.98
CA GLY A 185 -6.66 0.37 9.12
C GLY A 185 -8.00 1.06 8.82
N ASN A 186 -8.08 1.82 7.73
CA ASN A 186 -9.32 2.46 7.27
C ASN A 186 -10.07 1.66 6.19
N ILE A 187 -9.60 0.48 5.83
CA ILE A 187 -10.22 -0.40 4.83
C ILE A 187 -11.10 -1.45 5.51
N SER A 188 -12.29 -1.69 5.00
CA SER A 188 -13.22 -2.68 5.55
C SER A 188 -12.70 -4.11 5.39
N GLY A 189 -12.97 -4.97 6.38
CA GLY A 189 -12.63 -6.40 6.35
C GLY A 189 -11.12 -6.70 6.41
N VAL A 190 -10.29 -5.72 6.78
CA VAL A 190 -8.84 -5.86 6.93
C VAL A 190 -8.46 -5.95 8.41
N THR A 191 -7.67 -6.97 8.76
CA THR A 191 -7.09 -7.15 10.10
C THR A 191 -5.63 -7.57 9.99
N GLN A 192 -4.89 -7.40 11.09
CA GLN A 192 -3.49 -7.82 11.16
C GLN A 192 -3.37 -9.32 11.45
N ALA A 193 -2.52 -10.01 10.71
CA ALA A 193 -2.07 -11.36 11.01
C ALA A 193 -0.75 -11.36 11.83
N ASN A 194 -0.03 -12.46 11.82
CA ASN A 194 1.26 -12.58 12.50
C ASN A 194 2.38 -11.84 11.75
N THR A 195 2.79 -10.69 12.26
CA THR A 195 3.85 -9.84 11.67
C THR A 195 5.27 -10.35 11.88
N LEU A 196 5.45 -11.57 12.33
CA LEU A 196 6.76 -12.16 12.65
C LEU A 196 7.62 -11.20 13.52
N GLY A 197 7.10 -10.87 14.71
CA GLY A 197 7.82 -10.00 15.66
C GLY A 197 7.94 -8.54 15.24
N GLY A 198 7.03 -8.06 14.40
CA GLY A 198 7.06 -6.69 13.91
C GLY A 198 7.99 -6.47 12.71
N THR A 199 8.51 -7.56 12.10
CA THR A 199 9.49 -7.46 11.01
C THR A 199 8.87 -7.54 9.61
N GLN A 200 7.61 -7.98 9.50
CA GLN A 200 6.93 -8.20 8.23
C GLN A 200 5.52 -7.61 8.21
N ASP A 201 5.07 -7.18 7.04
CA ASP A 201 3.67 -6.92 6.79
C ASP A 201 2.90 -8.23 6.78
N ALA A 202 1.75 -8.24 7.44
CA ALA A 202 0.90 -9.42 7.54
C ALA A 202 -0.56 -8.98 7.59
N VAL A 203 -1.19 -8.93 6.42
CA VAL A 203 -2.51 -8.35 6.22
C VAL A 203 -3.51 -9.41 5.83
N MET A 204 -4.52 -9.60 6.67
CA MET A 204 -5.67 -10.45 6.35
C MET A 204 -6.77 -9.59 5.69
N LYS A 205 -7.32 -10.08 4.60
CA LYS A 205 -8.43 -9.49 3.86
C LYS A 205 -9.54 -10.52 3.78
N ARG A 206 -10.74 -10.17 4.21
CA ARG A 206 -11.89 -11.09 4.22
C ARG A 206 -11.59 -12.45 4.90
N GLY A 207 -10.73 -12.44 5.94
CA GLY A 207 -10.34 -13.64 6.68
C GLY A 207 -9.17 -14.43 6.11
N PHE A 208 -8.59 -14.03 4.97
CA PHE A 208 -7.47 -14.71 4.33
C PHE A 208 -6.25 -13.79 4.21
N GLY A 209 -5.08 -14.36 4.35
CA GLY A 209 -3.79 -13.69 4.25
C GLY A 209 -2.87 -14.03 5.42
N ASP A 210 -1.58 -13.95 5.18
CA ASP A 210 -0.51 -14.15 6.16
C ASP A 210 0.73 -13.36 5.72
N ASN A 211 1.80 -13.39 6.51
CA ASN A 211 3.07 -12.83 6.05
C ASN A 211 3.62 -13.65 4.87
N ARG A 212 4.13 -12.94 3.84
CA ARG A 212 4.70 -13.54 2.63
C ARG A 212 3.76 -14.49 1.87
N ASP A 213 2.47 -14.23 1.90
CA ASP A 213 1.47 -15.03 1.17
C ASP A 213 1.41 -14.74 -0.34
N GLY A 214 2.20 -13.77 -0.82
CA GLY A 214 2.24 -13.34 -2.21
C GLY A 214 1.17 -12.32 -2.58
N SER A 215 0.39 -11.83 -1.61
CA SER A 215 -0.71 -10.89 -1.87
C SER A 215 -0.33 -9.41 -1.78
N ILE A 216 0.93 -9.09 -1.44
CA ILE A 216 1.42 -7.71 -1.40
C ILE A 216 2.23 -7.44 -2.65
N MET A 217 1.85 -6.37 -3.35
CA MET A 217 2.47 -5.91 -4.59
C MET A 217 3.13 -4.55 -4.39
N ARG A 218 4.15 -4.29 -5.18
CA ARG A 218 4.73 -2.96 -5.38
C ARG A 218 4.53 -2.59 -6.84
N ASP A 219 3.72 -1.55 -7.08
CA ASP A 219 3.35 -1.11 -8.45
C ASP A 219 2.83 -2.25 -9.34
N GLY A 220 1.97 -3.12 -8.83
CA GLY A 220 1.37 -4.24 -9.55
C GLY A 220 2.26 -5.46 -9.76
N LEU A 221 3.48 -5.51 -9.18
CA LEU A 221 4.37 -6.66 -9.25
C LEU A 221 4.55 -7.30 -7.86
N PRO A 222 4.62 -8.64 -7.75
CA PRO A 222 4.80 -9.34 -6.49
C PRO A 222 6.02 -8.86 -5.70
N SER A 223 5.89 -8.81 -4.38
CA SER A 223 6.96 -8.39 -3.48
C SER A 223 7.24 -9.43 -2.40
N VAL A 224 8.51 -9.76 -2.20
CA VAL A 224 8.98 -10.64 -1.11
C VAL A 224 9.62 -9.85 0.04
N LEU A 225 9.50 -8.54 0.03
CA LEU A 225 10.03 -7.66 1.07
C LEU A 225 9.24 -7.84 2.38
N GLY A 226 9.93 -7.74 3.51
CA GLY A 226 9.29 -7.80 4.82
C GLY A 226 8.36 -6.60 5.06
N ARG A 227 8.79 -5.40 4.67
CA ARG A 227 8.03 -4.15 4.76
C ARG A 227 7.92 -3.49 3.39
N ASN A 228 6.72 -3.11 3.00
CA ASN A 228 6.41 -2.59 1.67
C ASN A 228 5.99 -1.12 1.66
N LEU A 229 5.50 -0.58 2.78
CA LEU A 229 5.22 0.85 2.88
C LEU A 229 6.49 1.60 3.26
N THR A 230 7.01 2.41 2.34
CA THR A 230 8.22 3.24 2.52
C THR A 230 7.92 4.69 2.13
N ALA A 231 8.90 5.58 2.28
CA ALA A 231 8.79 6.98 1.87
C ALA A 231 8.52 7.18 0.37
N THR A 232 8.72 6.12 -0.44
CA THR A 232 8.39 6.14 -1.87
C THR A 232 6.91 5.92 -2.17
N ALA A 233 6.09 5.49 -1.20
CA ALA A 233 4.68 5.25 -1.42
C ALA A 233 3.93 6.55 -1.75
N ASP A 234 3.12 6.50 -2.79
CA ASP A 234 2.16 7.54 -3.16
C ASP A 234 0.79 7.23 -2.56
N HIS A 235 0.22 6.08 -2.89
CA HIS A 235 -1.06 5.61 -2.37
C HIS A 235 -1.08 4.08 -2.26
N VAL A 236 -2.13 3.52 -1.66
CA VAL A 236 -2.30 2.08 -1.52
C VAL A 236 -3.65 1.66 -2.08
N GLU A 237 -3.66 0.67 -2.95
CA GLU A 237 -4.85 0.08 -3.55
C GLU A 237 -5.10 -1.32 -2.99
N VAL A 238 -6.36 -1.68 -2.79
CA VAL A 238 -6.77 -3.02 -2.34
C VAL A 238 -7.82 -3.57 -3.28
N LEU A 239 -7.51 -4.67 -3.94
CA LEU A 239 -8.46 -5.48 -4.70
C LEU A 239 -8.91 -6.64 -3.81
N LYS A 240 -10.17 -6.69 -3.45
CA LYS A 240 -10.72 -7.66 -2.50
C LYS A 240 -11.25 -8.92 -3.20
N GLY A 241 -11.13 -10.07 -2.54
CA GLY A 241 -11.54 -11.37 -3.07
C GLY A 241 -10.54 -11.99 -4.05
N PRO A 242 -10.82 -13.21 -4.55
CA PRO A 242 -9.91 -13.94 -5.43
C PRO A 242 -9.54 -13.15 -6.69
N ALA A 243 -8.25 -13.03 -6.97
CA ALA A 243 -7.73 -12.24 -8.07
C ALA A 243 -6.70 -13.00 -8.93
N SER A 244 -6.72 -14.34 -8.91
CA SER A 244 -5.72 -15.15 -9.61
C SER A 244 -5.76 -15.00 -11.13
N LEU A 245 -6.88 -14.58 -11.74
CA LEU A 245 -6.89 -14.24 -13.16
C LEU A 245 -5.85 -13.14 -13.46
N LEU A 246 -5.82 -12.07 -12.65
CA LEU A 246 -4.92 -10.94 -12.88
C LEU A 246 -3.50 -11.19 -12.35
N TYR A 247 -3.36 -11.91 -11.24
CA TYR A 247 -2.13 -11.94 -10.45
C TYR A 247 -1.58 -13.34 -10.14
N GLY A 248 -2.19 -14.40 -10.67
CA GLY A 248 -1.69 -15.76 -10.55
C GLY A 248 -1.88 -16.40 -9.19
N ILE A 249 -0.82 -16.98 -8.66
CA ILE A 249 -0.84 -17.80 -7.44
C ILE A 249 -0.97 -16.92 -6.20
N GLN A 250 -2.10 -17.04 -5.46
CA GLN A 250 -2.37 -16.27 -4.24
C GLN A 250 -3.51 -16.82 -3.39
N ASP A 251 -3.58 -16.34 -2.14
CA ASP A 251 -4.72 -16.57 -1.25
C ASP A 251 -5.97 -15.77 -1.68
N PRO A 252 -7.19 -16.26 -1.33
CA PRO A 252 -8.43 -15.69 -1.85
C PRO A 252 -8.87 -14.36 -1.23
N GLY A 253 -8.14 -13.82 -0.27
CA GLY A 253 -8.49 -12.53 0.36
C GLY A 253 -8.38 -11.33 -0.55
N GLY A 254 -7.54 -11.42 -1.58
CA GLY A 254 -7.25 -10.35 -2.51
C GLY A 254 -5.83 -9.81 -2.39
N ILE A 255 -5.58 -8.66 -3.00
CA ILE A 255 -4.25 -8.07 -3.18
C ILE A 255 -4.19 -6.68 -2.57
N VAL A 256 -3.04 -6.33 -2.05
CA VAL A 256 -2.66 -4.97 -1.66
C VAL A 256 -1.54 -4.51 -2.58
N ASN A 257 -1.74 -3.38 -3.26
CA ASN A 257 -0.74 -2.77 -4.14
C ASN A 257 -0.28 -1.43 -3.55
N VAL A 258 0.99 -1.33 -3.21
CA VAL A 258 1.61 -0.06 -2.83
C VAL A 258 2.15 0.60 -4.09
N VAL A 259 1.53 1.69 -4.50
CA VAL A 259 1.91 2.46 -5.69
C VAL A 259 2.98 3.48 -5.31
N SER A 260 4.05 3.53 -6.10
CA SER A 260 5.19 4.41 -5.84
C SER A 260 5.03 5.76 -6.51
N LYS A 261 5.61 6.80 -5.88
CA LYS A 261 5.76 8.14 -6.45
C LYS A 261 6.61 8.06 -7.72
N LYS A 262 6.11 8.59 -8.84
CA LYS A 262 6.80 8.60 -10.13
C LYS A 262 7.57 9.91 -10.34
N PRO A 263 8.64 9.91 -11.17
CA PRO A 263 9.27 11.13 -11.66
C PRO A 263 8.29 12.03 -12.40
N GLN A 264 8.46 13.34 -12.29
CA GLN A 264 7.62 14.37 -12.92
C GLN A 264 8.49 15.38 -13.64
N LEU A 265 8.02 15.91 -14.77
CA LEU A 265 8.72 16.98 -15.49
C LEU A 265 8.67 18.30 -14.71
N GLN A 266 7.60 18.52 -13.94
CA GLN A 266 7.49 19.69 -13.08
C GLN A 266 8.46 19.58 -11.91
N GLN A 267 9.21 20.65 -11.67
CA GLN A 267 10.15 20.75 -10.55
C GLN A 267 9.39 20.71 -9.22
N TYR A 268 9.80 19.81 -8.33
CA TYR A 268 9.36 19.75 -6.95
C TYR A 268 10.55 19.35 -6.07
N ASN A 269 10.81 20.10 -5.02
CA ASN A 269 11.84 19.81 -4.04
C ASN A 269 11.26 19.97 -2.64
N ALA A 270 11.45 18.99 -1.79
CA ALA A 270 11.00 19.05 -0.42
C ALA A 270 12.04 18.44 0.53
N VAL A 271 12.18 19.07 1.69
CA VAL A 271 12.92 18.54 2.83
C VAL A 271 11.97 18.44 4.00
N THR A 272 11.85 17.26 4.58
CA THR A 272 11.01 17.02 5.77
C THR A 272 11.89 16.60 6.94
N LEU A 273 11.72 17.26 8.09
CA LEU A 273 12.29 16.85 9.36
C LEU A 273 11.17 16.32 10.25
N ARG A 274 11.46 15.24 10.98
CA ARG A 274 10.51 14.57 11.87
C ARG A 274 11.11 14.40 13.26
N GLY A 275 10.28 14.54 14.28
CA GLY A 275 10.59 14.18 15.65
C GLY A 275 9.41 13.45 16.29
N SER A 276 9.66 12.37 17.01
CA SER A 276 8.62 11.61 17.69
C SER A 276 8.94 11.35 19.15
N THR A 277 7.92 11.13 19.96
CA THR A 277 8.06 10.67 21.33
C THR A 277 6.87 9.82 21.76
N TYR A 278 7.16 8.75 22.49
CA TYR A 278 6.15 7.99 23.19
C TYR A 278 5.92 8.58 24.59
N ALA A 279 4.74 8.35 25.14
CA ALA A 279 4.34 8.86 26.44
C ALA A 279 5.32 8.52 27.61
N HIS A 280 6.21 7.54 27.39
CA HIS A 280 7.22 7.09 28.36
C HIS A 280 8.64 7.62 28.08
N GLY A 281 8.76 8.71 27.30
CA GLY A 281 10.03 9.38 27.03
C GLY A 281 10.94 8.69 26.01
N LYS A 282 10.47 7.73 25.27
CA LYS A 282 11.18 7.15 24.12
C LYS A 282 11.07 8.11 22.94
N GLN A 283 12.17 8.46 22.32
CA GLN A 283 12.25 9.48 21.28
C GLN A 283 12.73 8.91 19.96
N GLY A 284 12.32 9.56 18.87
CA GLY A 284 12.76 9.27 17.52
C GLY A 284 12.99 10.56 16.72
N SER A 285 13.79 10.46 15.69
CA SER A 285 14.02 11.54 14.73
C SER A 285 14.17 10.96 13.33
N GLY A 286 13.90 11.78 12.32
CA GLY A 286 14.07 11.40 10.92
C GLY A 286 14.16 12.61 10.02
N ALA A 287 14.69 12.38 8.83
CA ALA A 287 14.81 13.38 7.78
C ALA A 287 14.54 12.73 6.42
N GLN A 288 13.85 13.46 5.54
CA GLN A 288 13.55 13.03 4.19
C GLN A 288 13.89 14.14 3.20
N ILE A 289 14.42 13.75 2.06
CA ILE A 289 14.57 14.59 0.86
C ILE A 289 13.74 13.93 -0.24
N ASP A 290 12.93 14.71 -0.93
CA ASP A 290 12.16 14.27 -2.10
C ASP A 290 12.32 15.35 -3.19
N THR A 291 13.00 15.00 -4.26
CA THR A 291 13.27 15.92 -5.37
C THR A 291 12.95 15.26 -6.70
N THR A 292 12.25 15.99 -7.56
CA THR A 292 11.90 15.55 -8.93
C THR A 292 11.87 16.74 -9.88
N GLY A 293 12.08 16.51 -11.17
CA GLY A 293 12.01 17.51 -12.21
C GLY A 293 12.54 17.00 -13.54
N ALA A 294 12.42 17.80 -14.57
CA ALA A 294 13.00 17.51 -15.87
C ALA A 294 14.52 17.60 -15.85
N LEU A 295 15.20 16.74 -16.60
CA LEU A 295 16.63 16.83 -16.87
C LEU A 295 16.89 17.75 -18.08
N GLY A 296 17.16 19.01 -17.80
CA GLY A 296 17.27 20.06 -18.83
C GLY A 296 15.92 20.33 -19.49
N GLU A 297 15.96 20.61 -20.79
CA GLU A 297 14.76 20.82 -21.63
C GLU A 297 14.30 19.53 -22.32
N SER A 298 14.57 18.37 -21.71
CA SER A 298 14.25 17.07 -22.28
C SER A 298 12.96 16.49 -21.71
N ASN A 299 12.42 15.49 -22.41
CA ASN A 299 11.29 14.68 -21.91
C ASN A 299 11.71 13.63 -20.88
N LEU A 300 12.90 13.75 -20.29
CA LEU A 300 13.42 12.86 -19.25
C LEU A 300 13.26 13.54 -17.89
N ALA A 301 12.55 12.88 -16.98
CA ALA A 301 12.39 13.32 -15.61
C ALA A 301 13.16 12.42 -14.66
N TYR A 302 13.63 12.98 -13.55
CA TYR A 302 14.21 12.24 -12.45
C TYR A 302 13.36 12.39 -11.19
N ARG A 303 13.47 11.45 -10.27
CA ARG A 303 13.11 11.60 -8.86
C ARG A 303 14.14 10.92 -7.98
N LEU A 304 14.50 11.57 -6.87
CA LEU A 304 15.35 11.02 -5.83
C LEU A 304 14.65 11.20 -4.49
N ILE A 305 14.41 10.09 -3.79
CA ILE A 305 13.91 10.11 -2.42
C ILE A 305 15.01 9.51 -1.54
N VAL A 306 15.41 10.24 -0.50
CA VAL A 306 16.30 9.77 0.56
C VAL A 306 15.57 9.96 1.87
N ASP A 307 15.44 8.88 2.65
CA ASP A 307 14.77 8.91 3.95
C ASP A 307 15.64 8.24 5.00
N HIS A 308 15.72 8.84 6.17
CA HIS A 308 16.41 8.27 7.33
C HIS A 308 15.56 8.44 8.57
N GLN A 309 15.43 7.35 9.34
CA GLN A 309 14.73 7.32 10.62
C GLN A 309 15.54 6.57 11.65
N ASP A 310 15.63 7.13 12.85
CA ASP A 310 16.25 6.51 14.03
C ASP A 310 15.35 6.76 15.23
N GLU A 311 14.82 5.70 15.84
CA GLU A 311 13.83 5.78 16.90
C GLU A 311 14.11 4.76 17.99
N ASN A 312 14.04 5.18 19.25
CA ASN A 312 14.00 4.24 20.37
C ASN A 312 12.70 3.43 20.30
N TYR A 313 12.83 2.12 20.42
CA TYR A 313 11.66 1.26 20.47
C TYR A 313 10.80 1.58 21.69
N TRP A 314 9.50 1.62 21.55
CA TRP A 314 8.55 2.04 22.56
C TRP A 314 8.54 1.19 23.84
N ARG A 315 8.95 -0.09 23.77
CA ARG A 315 9.10 -0.95 24.94
C ARG A 315 10.43 -0.65 25.65
N ASN A 316 10.67 -1.34 26.76
CA ASN A 316 11.77 -1.03 27.69
C ASN A 316 13.17 -1.00 27.07
N PHE A 317 13.42 -1.72 25.96
CA PHE A 317 14.67 -1.64 25.20
C PHE A 317 14.44 -1.93 23.70
N GLY A 318 15.41 -1.54 22.90
CA GLY A 318 15.42 -1.68 21.44
C GLY A 318 15.58 -0.34 20.71
N GLN A 319 15.98 -0.41 19.48
CA GLN A 319 16.12 0.72 18.56
C GLN A 319 15.65 0.29 17.19
N GLN A 320 14.92 1.17 16.54
CA GLN A 320 14.45 1.02 15.17
C GLN A 320 15.20 2.03 14.30
N ARG A 321 15.88 1.56 13.27
CA ARG A 321 16.61 2.41 12.33
C ARG A 321 16.34 1.96 10.91
N GLU A 322 16.13 2.92 10.05
CA GLU A 322 15.93 2.68 8.63
C GLU A 322 16.61 3.77 7.81
N THR A 323 17.24 3.39 6.71
CA THR A 323 17.76 4.31 5.70
C THR A 323 17.32 3.82 4.34
N LEU A 324 16.72 4.70 3.56
CA LEU A 324 16.21 4.45 2.23
C LEU A 324 16.85 5.41 1.23
N VAL A 325 17.26 4.90 0.08
CA VAL A 325 17.69 5.69 -1.08
C VAL A 325 16.98 5.16 -2.32
N ALA A 326 16.20 6.00 -2.99
CA ALA A 326 15.34 5.60 -4.10
C ALA A 326 15.45 6.56 -5.28
N PRO A 327 16.43 6.38 -6.19
CA PRO A 327 16.47 7.07 -7.46
C PRO A 327 15.51 6.46 -8.47
N SER A 328 14.89 7.29 -9.31
CA SER A 328 14.07 6.85 -10.44
C SER A 328 14.17 7.83 -11.62
N LEU A 329 13.92 7.32 -12.82
CA LEU A 329 13.92 8.05 -14.07
C LEU A 329 12.64 7.72 -14.85
N ALA A 330 12.08 8.71 -15.53
CA ALA A 330 10.97 8.52 -16.45
C ALA A 330 11.26 9.25 -17.76
N TRP A 331 11.06 8.57 -18.87
CA TRP A 331 11.12 9.17 -20.18
C TRP A 331 9.72 9.20 -20.80
N PHE A 332 9.31 10.39 -21.26
CA PHE A 332 8.00 10.65 -21.85
C PHE A 332 8.20 10.92 -23.35
N GLY A 333 8.12 9.87 -24.17
CA GLY A 333 8.08 9.98 -25.61
C GLY A 333 6.67 10.31 -26.09
N GLU A 334 6.50 10.43 -27.41
CA GLU A 334 5.22 10.76 -28.05
C GLU A 334 4.18 9.65 -27.81
N ASP A 335 4.57 8.38 -28.03
CA ASP A 335 3.72 7.20 -27.87
C ASP A 335 4.25 6.22 -26.82
N THR A 336 5.36 6.53 -26.18
CA THR A 336 6.01 5.59 -25.25
C THR A 336 6.40 6.28 -23.97
N THR A 337 6.01 5.68 -22.85
CA THR A 337 6.50 6.07 -21.52
C THR A 337 7.35 4.95 -20.94
N VAL A 338 8.53 5.30 -20.44
CA VAL A 338 9.44 4.36 -19.77
C VAL A 338 9.74 4.86 -18.38
N ASN A 339 9.49 4.03 -17.38
CA ASN A 339 9.82 4.30 -15.98
C ASN A 339 10.84 3.27 -15.51
N LEU A 340 11.95 3.74 -14.92
CA LEU A 340 12.95 2.91 -14.26
C LEU A 340 13.13 3.39 -12.83
N SER A 341 12.95 2.51 -11.87
CA SER A 341 13.17 2.83 -10.45
C SER A 341 14.05 1.80 -9.77
N TYR A 342 14.80 2.29 -8.79
CA TYR A 342 15.57 1.47 -7.87
C TYR A 342 15.32 1.97 -6.44
N GLU A 343 15.18 1.06 -5.50
CA GLU A 343 15.05 1.35 -4.07
C GLU A 343 16.03 0.47 -3.30
N HIS A 344 16.89 1.09 -2.50
CA HIS A 344 17.77 0.42 -1.55
C HIS A 344 17.39 0.84 -0.14
N ARG A 345 17.19 -0.15 0.73
CA ARG A 345 16.81 0.07 2.12
C ARG A 345 17.69 -0.76 3.04
N GLU A 346 18.28 -0.13 4.04
CA GLU A 346 18.92 -0.78 5.18
C GLU A 346 18.05 -0.62 6.41
N PHE A 347 17.88 -1.69 7.19
CA PHE A 347 17.02 -1.66 8.36
C PHE A 347 17.60 -2.44 9.53
N LYS A 348 17.25 -1.96 10.73
CA LYS A 348 17.47 -2.63 12.00
C LYS A 348 16.22 -2.42 12.86
N THR A 349 15.61 -3.50 13.30
CA THR A 349 14.37 -3.45 14.08
C THR A 349 14.37 -4.50 15.18
N PRO A 350 13.75 -4.24 16.34
CA PRO A 350 13.53 -5.26 17.35
C PRO A 350 12.69 -6.41 16.81
N PHE A 351 13.07 -7.64 17.14
CA PHE A 351 12.23 -8.80 16.95
C PHE A 351 11.42 -9.01 18.23
N ASP A 352 10.18 -8.57 18.27
CA ASP A 352 9.35 -8.57 19.48
C ASP A 352 8.12 -9.45 19.30
N ARG A 353 8.07 -10.56 20.03
CA ARG A 353 6.91 -11.48 20.04
C ARG A 353 5.75 -10.99 20.90
N GLY A 354 5.89 -9.83 21.57
CA GLY A 354 4.85 -9.24 22.38
C GLY A 354 4.75 -9.87 23.77
N THR A 355 3.60 -10.47 24.09
CA THR A 355 3.32 -11.13 25.37
C THR A 355 2.85 -12.58 25.16
N ALA A 356 2.52 -13.28 26.24
CA ALA A 356 1.96 -14.63 26.23
C ALA A 356 0.63 -14.67 26.99
N ILE A 357 -0.11 -15.76 26.81
CA ILE A 357 -1.35 -16.04 27.55
C ILE A 357 -1.02 -16.75 28.87
N ASP A 358 -1.55 -16.24 29.97
CA ASP A 358 -1.50 -16.91 31.28
C ASP A 358 -2.43 -18.12 31.25
N PRO A 359 -1.90 -19.35 31.39
CA PRO A 359 -2.71 -20.55 31.32
C PRO A 359 -3.75 -20.69 32.47
N ARG A 360 -3.63 -19.86 33.53
CA ARG A 360 -4.56 -19.85 34.65
C ARG A 360 -5.79 -18.98 34.38
N THR A 361 -5.62 -17.89 33.64
CA THR A 361 -6.67 -16.91 33.41
C THR A 361 -7.20 -16.91 32.00
N ASN A 362 -6.47 -17.55 31.08
CA ASN A 362 -6.69 -17.54 29.63
C ASN A 362 -6.70 -16.11 29.02
N LYS A 363 -5.93 -15.21 29.62
CA LYS A 363 -5.77 -13.81 29.20
C LYS A 363 -4.28 -13.50 29.00
N PRO A 364 -3.93 -12.42 28.30
CA PRO A 364 -2.56 -11.93 28.26
C PRO A 364 -1.99 -11.75 29.66
N LEU A 365 -0.67 -11.98 29.82
CA LEU A 365 0.02 -11.81 31.10
C LEU A 365 -0.22 -10.40 31.65
N ASP A 366 -0.59 -10.31 32.93
CA ASP A 366 -0.77 -9.05 33.64
C ASP A 366 0.60 -8.43 34.02
N ILE A 367 1.20 -7.75 33.07
CA ILE A 367 2.50 -7.07 33.16
C ILE A 367 2.43 -5.72 32.47
N PRO A 368 3.28 -4.75 32.84
CA PRO A 368 3.34 -3.50 32.09
C PRO A 368 3.56 -3.76 30.59
N ARG A 369 2.76 -3.15 29.71
CA ARG A 369 2.84 -3.35 28.26
C ARG A 369 4.22 -3.03 27.66
N THR A 370 5.01 -2.17 28.34
CA THR A 370 6.39 -1.85 27.95
C THR A 370 7.39 -2.96 28.29
N ARG A 371 7.00 -3.92 29.13
CA ARG A 371 7.88 -5.03 29.54
C ARG A 371 8.01 -6.08 28.44
N ARG A 372 9.23 -6.28 27.96
CA ARG A 372 9.56 -7.34 27.00
C ARG A 372 9.82 -8.66 27.73
N LEU A 373 9.50 -9.78 27.07
CA LEU A 373 9.71 -11.14 27.57
C LEU A 373 10.97 -11.79 26.97
N ASP A 374 11.66 -11.08 26.13
CA ASP A 374 12.87 -11.47 25.40
C ASP A 374 14.10 -10.71 25.92
N GLU A 375 15.13 -10.57 25.10
CA GLU A 375 16.41 -9.97 25.49
C GLU A 375 16.77 -8.77 24.56
N PRO A 376 17.67 -7.88 24.99
CA PRO A 376 18.12 -6.74 24.16
C PRO A 376 18.73 -7.14 22.82
N PHE A 377 19.22 -8.36 22.67
CA PHE A 377 19.74 -8.87 21.41
C PHE A 377 18.67 -9.39 20.44
N ASN A 378 17.38 -9.35 20.79
CA ASN A 378 16.29 -9.68 19.87
C ASN A 378 16.17 -8.59 18.80
N ILE A 379 16.92 -8.75 17.75
CA ILE A 379 17.07 -7.78 16.66
C ILE A 379 17.03 -8.54 15.35
N THR A 380 16.36 -7.96 14.36
CA THR A 380 16.49 -8.29 12.95
C THR A 380 17.17 -7.12 12.26
N GLU A 381 18.24 -7.40 11.52
CA GLU A 381 18.94 -6.41 10.72
C GLU A 381 19.19 -6.94 9.33
N GLY A 382 19.08 -6.06 8.33
CA GLY A 382 19.20 -6.48 6.96
C GLY A 382 19.12 -5.33 5.97
N ARG A 383 19.01 -5.73 4.71
CA ARG A 383 18.85 -4.81 3.60
C ARG A 383 17.87 -5.37 2.57
N SER A 384 17.21 -4.49 1.85
CA SER A 384 16.37 -4.84 0.73
C SER A 384 16.67 -3.97 -0.49
N ASP A 385 16.54 -4.58 -1.66
CA ASP A 385 16.70 -3.95 -2.96
C ASP A 385 15.44 -4.23 -3.78
N LEU A 386 14.95 -3.21 -4.48
CA LEU A 386 13.86 -3.32 -5.43
C LEU A 386 14.27 -2.58 -6.71
N THR A 387 14.16 -3.25 -7.85
CA THR A 387 14.35 -2.64 -9.18
C THR A 387 13.09 -2.86 -9.98
N ARG A 388 12.64 -1.84 -10.69
CA ARG A 388 11.50 -1.93 -11.58
C ARG A 388 11.75 -1.19 -12.88
N LEU A 389 11.37 -1.83 -13.98
CA LEU A 389 11.21 -1.24 -15.30
C LEU A 389 9.75 -1.37 -15.70
N ASP A 390 9.16 -0.31 -16.17
CA ASP A 390 7.79 -0.25 -16.68
C ASP A 390 7.81 0.51 -18.00
N VAL A 391 7.22 -0.10 -19.03
CA VAL A 391 7.15 0.44 -20.38
C VAL A 391 5.72 0.36 -20.87
N GLU A 392 5.14 1.50 -21.20
CA GLU A 392 3.86 1.60 -21.87
C GLU A 392 4.07 2.20 -23.25
N HIS A 393 3.49 1.57 -24.28
CA HIS A 393 3.57 2.04 -25.65
C HIS A 393 2.19 2.04 -26.30
N ARG A 394 1.75 3.20 -26.74
CA ARG A 394 0.54 3.37 -27.55
C ARG A 394 0.86 2.95 -28.98
N ILE A 395 0.24 1.85 -29.41
CA ILE A 395 0.42 1.33 -30.79
C ILE A 395 -0.38 2.17 -31.77
N ASP A 396 -1.62 2.49 -31.40
CA ASP A 396 -2.55 3.35 -32.10
C ASP A 396 -3.60 3.91 -31.11
N ASP A 397 -4.67 4.52 -31.60
CA ASP A 397 -5.74 5.11 -30.77
C ASP A 397 -6.56 4.06 -29.99
N ALA A 398 -6.53 2.80 -30.45
CA ALA A 398 -7.30 1.70 -29.85
C ALA A 398 -6.46 0.76 -29.01
N TRP A 399 -5.14 0.64 -29.27
CA TRP A 399 -4.31 -0.41 -28.68
C TRP A 399 -3.07 0.13 -27.97
N LYS A 400 -2.81 -0.44 -26.79
CA LYS A 400 -1.61 -0.22 -25.99
C LYS A 400 -0.88 -1.53 -25.72
N ALA A 401 0.45 -1.48 -25.73
CA ALA A 401 1.33 -2.51 -25.24
C ALA A 401 1.90 -2.09 -23.88
N HIS A 402 1.95 -3.03 -22.95
CA HIS A 402 2.54 -2.84 -21.64
C HIS A 402 3.58 -3.92 -21.38
N PHE A 403 4.73 -3.53 -20.85
CA PHE A 403 5.76 -4.42 -20.35
C PHE A 403 6.22 -3.94 -18.98
N ALA A 404 6.26 -4.84 -18.00
CA ALA A 404 6.87 -4.53 -16.72
C ALA A 404 7.79 -5.68 -16.26
N TYR A 405 8.90 -5.29 -15.65
CA TYR A 405 9.83 -6.19 -14.98
C TYR A 405 10.13 -5.68 -13.59
N GLY A 406 10.02 -6.55 -12.60
CA GLY A 406 10.39 -6.29 -11.21
C GLY A 406 11.39 -7.31 -10.69
N TRP A 407 12.34 -6.82 -9.92
CA TRP A 407 13.22 -7.67 -9.14
C TRP A 407 13.27 -7.13 -7.71
N THR A 408 12.98 -8.03 -6.76
CA THR A 408 13.06 -7.73 -5.32
C THR A 408 14.00 -8.69 -4.64
N ARG A 409 14.75 -8.19 -3.67
CA ARG A 409 15.62 -9.01 -2.83
C ARG A 409 15.68 -8.43 -1.43
N GLU A 410 15.52 -9.29 -0.43
CA GLU A 410 15.76 -8.96 0.97
C GLU A 410 16.73 -9.95 1.58
N THR A 411 17.68 -9.47 2.35
CA THR A 411 18.60 -10.27 3.15
C THR A 411 18.54 -9.82 4.59
N TYR A 412 18.53 -10.75 5.53
CA TYR A 412 18.55 -10.42 6.95
C TYR A 412 19.16 -11.51 7.81
N ASP A 413 19.60 -11.09 8.98
CA ASP A 413 19.94 -11.93 10.12
C ASP A 413 19.05 -11.56 11.31
N ASP A 414 18.71 -12.52 12.16
CA ASP A 414 17.99 -12.28 13.40
C ASP A 414 18.57 -13.03 14.59
N ASN A 415 18.28 -12.52 15.80
CA ASN A 415 18.47 -13.20 17.05
C ASN A 415 17.20 -13.14 17.88
N GLN A 416 16.89 -14.20 18.60
CA GLN A 416 15.69 -14.31 19.37
C GLN A 416 15.92 -15.07 20.68
N ALA A 417 15.55 -14.47 21.81
CA ALA A 417 15.16 -15.23 23.00
C ALA A 417 13.64 -15.36 22.96
N ARG A 418 13.12 -16.56 22.87
CA ARG A 418 11.67 -16.78 22.73
C ARG A 418 11.11 -17.58 23.88
N VAL A 419 9.89 -17.24 24.28
CA VAL A 419 9.10 -18.00 25.25
C VAL A 419 8.71 -19.35 24.64
N THR A 420 8.94 -20.43 25.37
CA THR A 420 8.53 -21.79 25.01
C THR A 420 7.46 -22.35 25.95
N LYS A 421 7.32 -21.76 27.14
CA LYS A 421 6.29 -22.14 28.12
C LYS A 421 6.06 -21.01 29.12
N VAL A 422 4.79 -20.81 29.53
CA VAL A 422 4.40 -20.04 30.71
C VAL A 422 4.20 -20.99 31.88
N ASN A 423 4.92 -20.77 32.98
CA ASN A 423 4.82 -21.56 34.17
C ASN A 423 3.82 -20.93 35.19
N SER A 424 3.17 -21.74 36.01
CA SER A 424 2.17 -21.25 36.96
C SER A 424 2.75 -20.44 38.14
N ASN A 425 4.06 -20.44 38.31
CA ASN A 425 4.77 -19.79 39.42
C ASN A 425 5.31 -18.35 39.08
N GLY A 426 4.82 -17.69 38.04
CA GLY A 426 5.29 -16.36 37.66
C GLY A 426 6.59 -16.35 36.83
N THR A 427 6.99 -17.49 36.30
CA THR A 427 8.18 -17.60 35.44
C THR A 427 7.82 -18.07 34.03
N LEU A 428 8.74 -17.86 33.11
CA LEU A 428 8.71 -18.36 31.73
C LEU A 428 9.87 -19.34 31.52
N THR A 429 9.67 -20.30 30.66
CA THR A 429 10.76 -21.06 30.05
C THR A 429 11.08 -20.39 28.72
N ARG A 430 12.38 -20.11 28.46
CA ARG A 430 12.82 -19.47 27.23
C ARG A 430 13.94 -20.27 26.59
N ARG A 431 14.06 -20.11 25.27
CA ARG A 431 15.12 -20.66 24.43
C ARG A 431 15.66 -19.59 23.50
N THR A 432 16.95 -19.66 23.17
CA THR A 432 17.53 -18.76 22.17
C THR A 432 17.58 -19.44 20.81
N ASP A 433 17.16 -18.68 19.79
CA ASP A 433 17.16 -19.08 18.39
C ASP A 433 17.79 -17.95 17.57
N ALA A 434 18.28 -18.26 16.37
CA ALA A 434 18.74 -17.24 15.42
C ALA A 434 18.59 -17.74 13.98
N THR A 435 18.55 -16.80 13.05
CA THR A 435 18.63 -17.03 11.61
C THR A 435 19.84 -16.28 11.08
N ARG A 436 20.63 -16.90 10.22
CA ARG A 436 21.76 -16.28 9.51
C ARG A 436 21.64 -16.54 8.02
N GLY A 437 21.97 -15.53 7.23
CA GLY A 437 21.96 -15.63 5.78
C GLY A 437 20.58 -15.90 5.22
N ALA A 438 19.54 -15.26 5.77
CA ALA A 438 18.23 -15.30 5.16
C ALA A 438 18.22 -14.47 3.87
N VAL A 439 17.67 -15.02 2.79
CA VAL A 439 17.55 -14.36 1.49
C VAL A 439 16.16 -14.67 0.93
N SER A 440 15.40 -13.63 0.68
CA SER A 440 14.18 -13.71 -0.13
C SER A 440 14.42 -12.97 -1.43
N SER A 441 14.10 -13.53 -2.56
CA SER A 441 14.21 -12.85 -3.86
C SER A 441 13.05 -13.26 -4.77
N ASP A 442 12.62 -12.32 -5.58
CA ASP A 442 11.62 -12.53 -6.61
C ASP A 442 12.01 -11.76 -7.86
N SER A 443 11.78 -12.36 -9.02
CA SER A 443 11.81 -11.70 -10.32
C SER A 443 10.54 -12.02 -11.07
N PHE A 444 9.85 -10.98 -11.48
CA PHE A 444 8.58 -11.05 -12.17
C PHE A 444 8.62 -10.22 -13.46
N ALA A 445 8.17 -10.81 -14.55
CA ALA A 445 8.01 -10.12 -15.82
C ALA A 445 6.57 -10.30 -16.31
N THR A 446 6.00 -9.22 -16.84
CA THR A 446 4.70 -9.25 -17.51
C THR A 446 4.78 -8.50 -18.83
N ALA A 447 4.11 -9.03 -19.85
CA ALA A 447 3.91 -8.33 -21.11
C ALA A 447 2.46 -8.52 -21.54
N GLY A 448 1.83 -7.46 -22.04
CA GLY A 448 0.43 -7.54 -22.44
C GLY A 448 0.06 -6.50 -23.48
N LEU A 449 -1.10 -6.73 -24.06
CA LEU A 449 -1.78 -5.81 -24.95
C LEU A 449 -3.19 -5.57 -24.41
N SER A 450 -3.61 -4.31 -24.38
CA SER A 450 -4.99 -3.94 -24.06
C SER A 450 -5.52 -2.99 -25.12
N GLY A 451 -6.81 -3.06 -25.38
CA GLY A 451 -7.39 -2.18 -26.38
C GLY A 451 -8.86 -2.41 -26.63
N ASP A 452 -9.42 -1.52 -27.43
CA ASP A 452 -10.81 -1.50 -27.86
C ASP A 452 -10.97 -2.19 -29.22
N LEU A 453 -11.98 -3.06 -29.31
CA LEU A 453 -12.33 -3.79 -30.52
C LEU A 453 -13.83 -3.66 -30.77
N GLN A 454 -14.22 -3.35 -32.01
CA GLN A 454 -15.61 -3.42 -32.43
C GLN A 454 -15.91 -4.77 -33.06
N LEU A 455 -16.72 -5.59 -32.42
CA LEU A 455 -17.10 -6.92 -32.92
C LEU A 455 -18.62 -7.14 -32.81
N GLY A 456 -19.25 -7.54 -33.87
CA GLY A 456 -20.69 -7.81 -33.89
C GLY A 456 -21.58 -6.60 -33.60
N GLY A 457 -21.07 -5.38 -33.75
CA GLY A 457 -21.77 -4.13 -33.42
C GLY A 457 -21.64 -3.70 -31.94
N PHE A 458 -20.83 -4.39 -31.15
CA PHE A 458 -20.56 -4.09 -29.74
C PHE A 458 -19.11 -3.67 -29.52
N ARG A 459 -18.88 -2.84 -28.51
CA ARG A 459 -17.51 -2.48 -28.06
C ARG A 459 -17.01 -3.56 -27.10
N HIS A 460 -15.80 -4.00 -27.31
CA HIS A 460 -15.07 -4.94 -26.47
C HIS A 460 -13.79 -4.29 -25.97
N GLU A 461 -13.56 -4.25 -24.67
CA GLU A 461 -12.28 -3.91 -24.08
C GLU A 461 -11.53 -5.21 -23.79
N VAL A 462 -10.54 -5.52 -24.59
CA VAL A 462 -9.79 -6.77 -24.51
C VAL A 462 -8.43 -6.54 -23.90
N THR A 463 -8.06 -7.36 -22.91
CA THR A 463 -6.72 -7.43 -22.37
C THR A 463 -6.22 -8.86 -22.46
N PHE A 464 -5.02 -9.05 -22.99
CA PHE A 464 -4.34 -10.34 -22.94
C PHE A 464 -2.86 -10.14 -22.61
N GLY A 465 -2.25 -11.14 -21.97
CA GLY A 465 -0.85 -11.04 -21.63
C GLY A 465 -0.26 -12.33 -21.12
N ILE A 466 1.03 -12.26 -20.86
CA ILE A 466 1.85 -13.33 -20.32
C ILE A 466 2.58 -12.84 -19.08
N ASP A 467 2.74 -13.72 -18.10
CA ASP A 467 3.55 -13.46 -16.90
C ASP A 467 4.56 -14.60 -16.69
N SER A 468 5.71 -14.23 -16.12
CA SER A 468 6.74 -15.19 -15.68
C SER A 468 7.30 -14.76 -14.32
N GLU A 469 7.30 -15.68 -13.35
CA GLU A 469 7.77 -15.45 -11.98
C GLU A 469 8.84 -16.48 -11.59
N LYS A 470 9.85 -16.00 -10.87
CA LYS A 470 10.84 -16.85 -10.19
C LYS A 470 11.09 -16.32 -8.80
N ARG A 471 10.51 -16.99 -7.82
CA ARG A 471 10.63 -16.67 -6.40
C ARG A 471 11.52 -17.67 -5.69
N LYS A 472 12.36 -17.18 -4.78
CA LYS A 472 13.17 -17.99 -3.88
C LYS A 472 13.16 -17.38 -2.48
N ILE A 473 12.82 -18.21 -1.49
CA ILE A 473 12.99 -17.91 -0.07
C ILE A 473 14.00 -18.91 0.47
N TYR A 474 15.08 -18.41 1.07
CA TYR A 474 16.19 -19.23 1.56
C TYR A 474 16.63 -18.75 2.94
N ARG A 475 16.92 -19.68 3.84
CA ARG A 475 17.52 -19.42 5.14
C ARG A 475 18.67 -20.40 5.33
N ALA A 476 19.91 -19.89 5.34
CA ALA A 476 21.10 -20.72 5.36
C ALA A 476 21.28 -21.43 6.70
N ASP A 477 21.53 -20.69 7.77
CA ASP A 477 21.77 -21.26 9.08
C ASP A 477 20.61 -20.95 10.03
N LEU A 478 19.94 -21.99 10.49
CA LEU A 478 19.05 -21.87 11.62
C LEU A 478 19.76 -22.36 12.87
N ILE A 479 19.89 -21.45 13.82
CA ILE A 479 20.54 -21.69 15.10
C ILE A 479 19.44 -21.98 16.10
N ARG A 480 19.58 -23.09 16.82
CA ARG A 480 18.61 -23.52 17.83
C ARG A 480 19.38 -23.95 19.08
N ASP A 481 19.14 -23.27 20.19
CA ASP A 481 19.64 -23.73 21.45
C ASP A 481 18.74 -24.86 21.99
N THR A 482 19.34 -25.92 22.50
CA THR A 482 18.61 -26.98 23.16
C THR A 482 18.39 -26.71 24.64
N LYS A 483 19.08 -25.71 25.21
CA LYS A 483 18.97 -25.33 26.61
C LYS A 483 17.78 -24.41 26.85
N ASN A 484 16.92 -24.82 27.75
CA ASN A 484 15.87 -23.96 28.26
C ASN A 484 16.37 -23.17 29.48
N THR A 485 16.02 -21.90 29.55
CA THR A 485 16.31 -21.02 30.68
C THR A 485 15.04 -20.55 31.35
N THR A 486 15.08 -20.30 32.64
CA THR A 486 13.96 -19.74 33.39
C THR A 486 14.09 -18.22 33.47
N PHE A 487 12.99 -17.53 33.30
CA PHE A 487 12.91 -16.06 33.36
C PHE A 487 11.72 -15.64 34.22
N ASN A 488 11.97 -14.83 35.24
CA ASN A 488 10.91 -14.27 36.07
C ASN A 488 10.32 -13.04 35.38
N TYR A 489 9.09 -13.15 34.87
CA TYR A 489 8.45 -12.05 34.15
C TYR A 489 7.82 -11.00 35.09
N LEU A 490 7.67 -11.30 36.38
CA LEU A 490 7.18 -10.37 37.40
C LEU A 490 8.31 -9.43 37.87
N ASP A 491 9.54 -9.95 37.98
CA ASP A 491 10.75 -9.21 38.35
C ASP A 491 11.89 -9.58 37.37
N PRO A 492 11.90 -8.98 36.18
CA PRO A 492 12.77 -9.40 35.09
C PRO A 492 14.21 -8.94 35.28
N VAL A 493 15.17 -9.87 35.12
CA VAL A 493 16.60 -9.58 35.00
C VAL A 493 17.02 -9.97 33.59
N TYR A 494 17.41 -8.97 32.81
CA TYR A 494 17.86 -9.15 31.43
C TYR A 494 19.37 -9.32 31.33
N GLY A 495 19.88 -9.83 30.20
CA GLY A 495 21.31 -10.01 29.94
C GLY A 495 21.91 -11.25 30.58
N GLN A 496 21.07 -12.16 31.13
CA GLN A 496 21.53 -13.39 31.75
C GLN A 496 21.76 -14.55 30.77
N ILE A 497 21.30 -14.38 29.52
CA ILE A 497 21.49 -15.35 28.45
C ILE A 497 22.13 -14.65 27.23
N SER A 498 22.90 -15.40 26.46
CA SER A 498 23.55 -14.94 25.25
C SER A 498 22.84 -15.49 24.00
N PRO A 499 23.00 -14.85 22.84
CA PRO A 499 22.52 -15.39 21.58
C PRO A 499 23.05 -16.82 21.35
N ALA A 500 22.21 -17.71 20.83
CA ALA A 500 22.62 -19.04 20.44
C ALA A 500 23.59 -19.01 19.25
N THR A 501 24.51 -19.98 19.21
CA THR A 501 25.52 -20.11 18.15
C THR A 501 25.49 -21.48 17.48
N ALA A 502 24.84 -22.47 18.08
CA ALA A 502 24.83 -23.83 17.55
C ALA A 502 23.87 -23.95 16.35
N VAL A 503 24.44 -24.19 15.18
CA VAL A 503 23.64 -24.43 13.97
C VAL A 503 22.88 -25.75 14.09
N SER A 504 21.59 -25.73 13.79
CA SER A 504 20.74 -26.92 13.68
C SER A 504 20.79 -27.46 12.26
N PRO A 505 21.54 -28.53 11.96
CA PRO A 505 21.64 -29.05 10.60
C PRO A 505 20.28 -29.49 10.03
N GLY A 506 19.44 -30.07 10.82
CA GLY A 506 18.10 -30.53 10.39
C GLY A 506 17.11 -29.42 10.05
N ASP A 507 17.33 -28.20 10.59
CA ASP A 507 16.48 -27.04 10.34
C ASP A 507 17.05 -26.07 9.30
N SER A 508 18.36 -26.16 9.03
CA SER A 508 19.08 -25.25 8.14
C SER A 508 18.80 -25.51 6.65
N ASP A 509 19.32 -24.65 5.77
CA ASP A 509 19.12 -24.69 4.32
C ASP A 509 17.64 -24.72 3.92
N GLN A 510 16.78 -24.05 4.72
CA GLN A 510 15.38 -23.91 4.36
C GLN A 510 15.26 -23.24 3.00
N THR A 511 14.63 -23.93 2.08
CA THR A 511 14.48 -23.51 0.70
C THR A 511 13.03 -23.62 0.30
N ASP A 512 12.47 -22.57 -0.31
CA ASP A 512 11.19 -22.56 -0.97
C ASP A 512 11.37 -21.84 -2.32
N LYS A 513 11.12 -22.52 -3.43
CA LYS A 513 11.27 -22.01 -4.77
C LYS A 513 9.98 -22.21 -5.54
N LEU A 514 9.49 -21.12 -6.14
CA LEU A 514 8.39 -21.13 -7.08
C LEU A 514 8.91 -20.65 -8.43
N ARG A 515 8.58 -21.35 -9.48
CA ARG A 515 8.59 -20.87 -10.85
C ARG A 515 7.18 -20.96 -11.39
N SER A 516 6.71 -19.89 -12.02
CA SER A 516 5.41 -19.92 -12.65
C SER A 516 5.40 -19.11 -13.94
N ASP A 517 4.75 -19.65 -14.95
CA ASP A 517 4.55 -19.03 -16.26
C ASP A 517 3.06 -19.06 -16.59
N SER A 518 2.53 -18.01 -17.24
CA SER A 518 1.11 -17.96 -17.52
C SER A 518 0.74 -17.18 -18.77
N LEU A 519 -0.46 -17.48 -19.25
CA LEU A 519 -1.17 -16.72 -20.25
C LEU A 519 -2.54 -16.34 -19.69
N PHE A 520 -2.97 -15.10 -19.89
CA PHE A 520 -4.30 -14.64 -19.47
C PHE A 520 -4.97 -13.80 -20.55
N VAL A 521 -6.31 -13.82 -20.53
CA VAL A 521 -7.16 -13.00 -21.38
C VAL A 521 -8.39 -12.58 -20.60
N GLN A 522 -8.82 -11.34 -20.80
CA GLN A 522 -10.08 -10.81 -20.28
C GLN A 522 -10.73 -9.95 -21.37
N ASP A 523 -12.04 -10.05 -21.48
CA ASP A 523 -12.86 -9.21 -22.33
C ASP A 523 -13.97 -8.57 -21.50
N SER A 524 -14.15 -7.26 -21.67
CA SER A 524 -15.27 -6.48 -21.13
C SER A 524 -16.17 -6.09 -22.32
N TRP A 525 -17.26 -6.77 -22.46
CA TRP A 525 -18.21 -6.63 -23.57
C TRP A 525 -19.30 -5.63 -23.20
N HIS A 526 -19.31 -4.45 -23.83
CA HIS A 526 -20.32 -3.40 -23.68
C HIS A 526 -21.51 -3.69 -24.58
N LEU A 527 -22.61 -4.19 -23.99
CA LEU A 527 -23.83 -4.53 -24.72
C LEU A 527 -24.60 -3.26 -25.11
N ASP A 528 -24.60 -2.29 -24.24
CA ASP A 528 -25.18 -0.95 -24.41
C ASP A 528 -24.55 0.02 -23.40
N ASP A 529 -25.11 1.23 -23.23
CA ASP A 529 -24.60 2.25 -22.28
C ASP A 529 -24.75 1.84 -20.82
N HIS A 530 -25.53 0.80 -20.52
CA HIS A 530 -25.82 0.34 -19.17
C HIS A 530 -25.21 -1.02 -18.83
N TRP A 531 -25.17 -1.97 -19.76
CA TRP A 531 -24.78 -3.34 -19.47
C TRP A 531 -23.38 -3.69 -19.99
N ILE A 532 -22.54 -4.18 -19.09
CA ILE A 532 -21.20 -4.68 -19.41
C ILE A 532 -21.08 -6.12 -18.89
N LEU A 533 -20.67 -7.04 -19.76
CA LEU A 533 -20.33 -8.40 -19.38
C LEU A 533 -18.80 -8.55 -19.38
N VAL A 534 -18.27 -9.10 -18.31
CA VAL A 534 -16.84 -9.35 -18.17
C VAL A 534 -16.61 -10.84 -18.11
N ALA A 535 -15.72 -11.35 -18.97
CA ALA A 535 -15.31 -12.75 -18.96
C ALA A 535 -13.80 -12.86 -19.18
N GLY A 536 -13.17 -13.80 -18.53
CA GLY A 536 -11.74 -14.01 -18.70
C GLY A 536 -11.26 -15.33 -18.13
N GLY A 537 -10.04 -15.66 -18.46
CA GLY A 537 -9.38 -16.85 -17.96
C GLY A 537 -7.86 -16.73 -17.98
N ARG A 538 -7.24 -17.44 -17.06
CA ARG A 538 -5.80 -17.59 -16.95
C ARG A 538 -5.42 -19.05 -16.99
N TYR A 539 -4.44 -19.37 -17.81
CA TYR A 539 -3.78 -20.67 -17.78
C TYR A 539 -2.42 -20.50 -17.11
N GLN A 540 -2.27 -21.09 -15.93
CA GLN A 540 -1.09 -21.01 -15.10
C GLN A 540 -0.36 -22.33 -15.07
N MET A 541 0.94 -22.32 -15.35
CA MET A 541 1.87 -23.42 -15.13
C MET A 541 2.77 -23.09 -13.95
N TYR A 542 3.13 -24.06 -13.13
CA TYR A 542 3.99 -23.83 -11.97
C TYR A 542 4.82 -25.04 -11.59
N ASP A 543 5.99 -24.74 -11.02
CA ASP A 543 6.87 -25.68 -10.34
C ASP A 543 7.15 -25.15 -8.93
N GLN A 544 6.87 -25.97 -7.92
CA GLN A 544 7.08 -25.63 -6.51
C GLN A 544 8.02 -26.66 -5.88
N TYR A 545 9.14 -26.18 -5.32
CA TYR A 545 10.14 -27.02 -4.67
C TYR A 545 10.50 -26.45 -3.32
N ALA A 546 10.26 -27.20 -2.23
CA ALA A 546 10.57 -26.78 -0.88
C ALA A 546 11.11 -27.89 0.00
N GLY A 547 11.97 -27.52 0.95
CA GLY A 547 12.56 -28.45 1.89
C GLY A 547 13.60 -27.81 2.79
N ARG A 548 14.31 -28.63 3.55
CA ARG A 548 15.35 -28.19 4.49
C ARG A 548 16.32 -29.31 4.85
N GLY A 549 17.35 -28.98 5.60
CA GLY A 549 18.24 -29.90 6.28
C GLY A 549 19.59 -30.08 5.61
N ARG A 550 20.53 -30.58 6.40
CA ARG A 550 21.90 -30.97 6.01
C ARG A 550 22.13 -32.42 6.41
N PRO A 551 22.01 -33.43 5.49
CA PRO A 551 21.78 -33.24 4.05
C PRO A 551 20.35 -32.71 3.75
N PHE A 552 20.23 -31.97 2.63
CA PHE A 552 18.95 -31.40 2.23
C PHE A 552 17.93 -32.50 1.87
N LYS A 553 16.68 -32.31 2.37
CA LYS A 553 15.55 -33.16 2.04
C LYS A 553 14.41 -32.30 1.50
N ALA A 554 13.95 -32.62 0.30
CA ALA A 554 12.74 -32.03 -0.23
C ALA A 554 11.52 -32.56 0.52
N ASN A 555 10.60 -31.69 0.86
CA ASN A 555 9.29 -32.00 1.46
C ASN A 555 8.15 -31.62 0.52
N THR A 556 8.43 -30.81 -0.49
CA THR A 556 7.54 -30.45 -1.59
C THR A 556 8.34 -30.50 -2.88
N ASP A 557 7.82 -31.20 -3.88
CA ASP A 557 8.37 -31.28 -5.23
C ASP A 557 7.20 -31.53 -6.19
N ILE A 558 6.56 -30.43 -6.62
CA ILE A 558 5.35 -30.49 -7.45
C ILE A 558 5.48 -29.62 -8.67
N SER A 559 4.92 -30.11 -9.78
CA SER A 559 4.66 -29.30 -10.95
C SER A 559 3.19 -29.47 -11.34
N GLY A 560 2.60 -28.43 -11.88
CA GLY A 560 1.20 -28.45 -12.22
C GLY A 560 0.77 -27.34 -13.15
N GLN A 561 -0.49 -27.44 -13.52
CA GLN A 561 -1.14 -26.42 -14.35
C GLN A 561 -2.57 -26.21 -13.88
N LYS A 562 -3.07 -24.98 -14.01
CA LYS A 562 -4.41 -24.63 -13.60
C LYS A 562 -5.04 -23.61 -14.51
N TRP A 563 -6.28 -23.88 -14.89
CA TRP A 563 -7.16 -22.89 -15.51
C TRP A 563 -7.96 -22.15 -14.44
N VAL A 564 -7.94 -20.81 -14.49
CA VAL A 564 -8.62 -19.93 -13.52
C VAL A 564 -9.58 -19.01 -14.27
N PRO A 565 -10.89 -19.28 -14.24
CA PRO A 565 -11.89 -18.44 -14.87
C PRO A 565 -12.30 -17.25 -13.99
N ARG A 566 -12.83 -16.21 -14.63
CA ARG A 566 -13.54 -15.07 -14.05
C ARG A 566 -14.73 -14.72 -14.92
N ALA A 567 -15.85 -14.36 -14.29
CA ALA A 567 -17.01 -13.81 -14.99
C ALA A 567 -17.63 -12.69 -14.13
N GLY A 568 -18.21 -11.72 -14.78
CA GLY A 568 -18.91 -10.63 -14.09
C GLY A 568 -19.93 -9.97 -14.99
N VAL A 569 -20.90 -9.28 -14.36
CA VAL A 569 -21.87 -8.44 -15.01
C VAL A 569 -21.93 -7.12 -14.26
N ILE A 570 -22.02 -6.04 -14.99
CA ILE A 570 -22.14 -4.68 -14.45
C ILE A 570 -23.38 -4.06 -15.08
N TYR A 571 -24.14 -3.37 -14.25
CA TYR A 571 -25.27 -2.53 -14.67
C TYR A 571 -25.01 -1.09 -14.22
N LYS A 572 -24.71 -0.21 -15.15
CA LYS A 572 -24.56 1.23 -14.93
C LYS A 572 -25.94 1.85 -14.79
N ILE A 573 -26.27 2.32 -13.61
CA ILE A 573 -27.52 3.08 -13.38
C ILE A 573 -27.40 4.43 -14.08
N ASN A 574 -26.23 5.04 -13.96
CA ASN A 574 -25.80 6.29 -14.60
C ASN A 574 -24.26 6.37 -14.57
N ASP A 575 -23.70 7.52 -14.92
CA ASP A 575 -22.24 7.74 -14.96
C ASP A 575 -21.57 7.79 -13.57
N GLU A 576 -22.36 7.86 -12.50
CA GLU A 576 -21.88 7.94 -11.11
C GLU A 576 -22.15 6.66 -10.31
N MET A 577 -23.02 5.78 -10.79
CA MET A 577 -23.49 4.61 -10.03
C MET A 577 -23.54 3.34 -10.87
N SER A 578 -23.03 2.25 -10.33
CA SER A 578 -23.14 0.92 -10.91
C SER A 578 -23.48 -0.15 -9.87
N LEU A 579 -24.13 -1.21 -10.34
CA LEU A 579 -24.33 -2.48 -9.64
C LEU A 579 -23.52 -3.54 -10.35
N TYR A 580 -23.01 -4.51 -9.61
CA TYR A 580 -22.27 -5.62 -10.22
C TYR A 580 -22.53 -6.95 -9.52
N GLY A 581 -22.27 -8.02 -10.27
CA GLY A 581 -22.18 -9.36 -9.75
C GLY A 581 -21.01 -10.07 -10.38
N SER A 582 -20.27 -10.87 -9.62
CA SER A 582 -19.10 -11.58 -10.14
C SER A 582 -18.90 -12.96 -9.55
N TYR A 583 -18.22 -13.78 -10.36
CA TYR A 583 -17.64 -15.05 -9.97
C TYR A 583 -16.13 -15.02 -10.24
N THR A 584 -15.33 -15.29 -9.21
CA THR A 584 -13.87 -15.27 -9.29
C THR A 584 -13.28 -16.51 -8.62
N GLN A 585 -12.08 -16.88 -9.07
CA GLN A 585 -11.32 -17.99 -8.48
C GLN A 585 -9.91 -17.56 -8.10
N SER A 586 -9.35 -18.26 -7.12
CA SER A 586 -7.91 -18.29 -6.85
C SER A 586 -7.44 -19.71 -6.57
N PHE A 587 -6.14 -19.90 -6.73
CA PHE A 587 -5.51 -21.14 -6.30
C PHE A 587 -4.09 -20.90 -5.79
N LYS A 588 -3.60 -21.84 -4.98
CA LYS A 588 -2.26 -21.80 -4.40
C LYS A 588 -1.74 -23.23 -4.24
N PRO A 589 -0.57 -23.57 -4.78
CA PRO A 589 0.05 -24.88 -4.53
C PRO A 589 0.25 -25.11 -3.04
N ASN A 590 -0.06 -26.29 -2.57
CA ASN A 590 0.30 -26.73 -1.22
C ASN A 590 1.81 -26.88 -1.12
N SER A 591 2.45 -26.23 -0.15
CA SER A 591 3.91 -26.26 0.02
C SER A 591 4.28 -26.27 1.50
N THR A 592 5.32 -27.03 1.85
CA THR A 592 5.92 -27.00 3.18
C THR A 592 7.43 -27.20 3.12
N ILE A 593 8.16 -26.39 3.89
CA ILE A 593 9.60 -26.58 4.15
C ILE A 593 9.86 -27.51 5.34
N ALA A 594 8.83 -27.75 6.18
CA ALA A 594 8.92 -28.67 7.31
C ALA A 594 8.65 -30.10 6.83
N PRO A 595 9.37 -31.11 7.37
CA PRO A 595 9.02 -32.51 7.10
C PRO A 595 7.59 -32.77 7.59
N LEU A 596 6.83 -33.48 6.80
CA LEU A 596 5.56 -34.02 7.23
C LEU A 596 5.85 -35.06 8.31
N SER A 597 4.96 -35.20 9.29
CA SER A 597 5.11 -36.18 10.40
C SER A 597 5.23 -37.63 9.87
N THR A 598 4.64 -37.92 8.73
CA THR A 598 4.72 -39.21 8.03
C THR A 598 6.01 -39.43 7.22
N GLY A 599 6.83 -38.36 7.04
CA GLY A 599 7.99 -38.41 6.16
C GLY A 599 7.67 -38.41 4.66
N GLU A 600 6.41 -38.26 4.29
CA GLU A 600 5.97 -38.17 2.90
C GLU A 600 6.36 -36.81 2.28
N VAL A 601 6.50 -36.79 0.97
CA VAL A 601 6.74 -35.57 0.19
C VAL A 601 5.40 -35.11 -0.39
N ILE A 602 5.12 -33.81 -0.33
CA ILE A 602 4.01 -33.23 -1.08
C ILE A 602 4.39 -33.30 -2.55
N ASP A 603 3.65 -34.08 -3.31
CA ASP A 603 3.86 -34.29 -4.74
C ASP A 603 2.65 -33.87 -5.59
N SER A 604 2.69 -34.10 -6.88
CA SER A 604 1.64 -33.74 -7.82
C SER A 604 0.28 -34.44 -7.58
N ALA A 605 0.22 -35.45 -6.72
CA ALA A 605 -1.03 -36.08 -6.33
C ALA A 605 -1.81 -35.23 -5.31
N ILE A 606 -1.14 -34.34 -4.61
CA ILE A 606 -1.77 -33.43 -3.66
C ILE A 606 -2.30 -32.20 -4.41
N GLN A 607 -3.62 -32.06 -4.42
CA GLN A 607 -4.29 -30.96 -5.13
C GLN A 607 -3.92 -29.61 -4.50
N PRO A 608 -3.76 -28.54 -5.32
CA PRO A 608 -3.58 -27.20 -4.81
C PRO A 608 -4.81 -26.74 -4.02
N GLU A 609 -4.60 -25.83 -3.08
CA GLU A 609 -5.69 -25.07 -2.50
C GLU A 609 -6.42 -24.29 -3.59
N GLU A 610 -7.74 -24.31 -3.57
CA GLU A 610 -8.58 -23.60 -4.51
C GLU A 610 -9.65 -22.82 -3.77
N ALA A 611 -9.92 -21.61 -4.23
CA ALA A 611 -11.05 -20.85 -3.70
C ALA A 611 -11.93 -20.31 -4.82
N THR A 612 -13.22 -20.26 -4.53
CA THR A 612 -14.24 -19.64 -5.38
C THR A 612 -14.93 -18.55 -4.59
N SER A 613 -15.27 -17.46 -5.24
CA SER A 613 -16.03 -16.36 -4.65
C SER A 613 -17.17 -15.95 -5.54
N TRP A 614 -18.31 -15.73 -4.92
CA TRP A 614 -19.43 -14.98 -5.46
C TRP A 614 -19.50 -13.64 -4.76
N GLU A 615 -19.64 -12.57 -5.52
CA GLU A 615 -19.76 -11.21 -5.00
C GLU A 615 -20.86 -10.46 -5.74
N ILE A 616 -21.66 -9.70 -5.00
CA ILE A 616 -22.60 -8.71 -5.54
C ILE A 616 -22.34 -7.39 -4.83
N GLY A 617 -22.44 -6.28 -5.54
CA GLY A 617 -22.19 -4.99 -4.93
C GLY A 617 -22.73 -3.82 -5.72
N GLY A 618 -22.55 -2.65 -5.13
CA GLY A 618 -22.86 -1.37 -5.73
C GLY A 618 -21.73 -0.38 -5.51
N LYS A 619 -21.49 0.45 -6.49
CA LYS A 619 -20.46 1.48 -6.49
C LYS A 619 -21.04 2.83 -6.78
N LEU A 620 -20.50 3.84 -6.11
CA LEU A 620 -20.78 5.24 -6.33
C LEU A 620 -19.46 5.97 -6.54
N ASP A 621 -19.39 6.80 -7.57
CA ASP A 621 -18.29 7.72 -7.81
C ASP A 621 -18.83 9.05 -8.29
N ILE A 622 -18.93 10.02 -7.38
CA ILE A 622 -19.33 11.40 -7.70
C ILE A 622 -18.06 12.22 -7.93
N PRO A 623 -17.75 12.60 -9.18
CA PRO A 623 -16.51 13.29 -9.51
C PRO A 623 -16.27 14.56 -8.68
N GLY A 624 -15.06 14.72 -8.14
CA GLY A 624 -14.68 15.83 -7.27
C GLY A 624 -15.27 15.76 -5.86
N ARG A 625 -15.94 14.64 -5.49
CA ARG A 625 -16.58 14.50 -4.19
C ARG A 625 -16.25 13.17 -3.51
N VAL A 626 -17.01 12.13 -3.73
CA VAL A 626 -16.97 10.93 -2.92
C VAL A 626 -17.08 9.66 -3.76
N THR A 627 -16.32 8.66 -3.39
CA THR A 627 -16.48 7.28 -3.85
C THR A 627 -17.02 6.42 -2.71
N ALA A 628 -17.91 5.47 -3.02
CA ALA A 628 -18.37 4.47 -2.08
C ALA A 628 -18.46 3.11 -2.75
N ASN A 629 -18.18 2.05 -2.00
CA ASN A 629 -18.29 0.68 -2.45
C ASN A 629 -18.96 -0.16 -1.37
N LEU A 630 -20.08 -0.81 -1.74
CA LEU A 630 -20.81 -1.76 -0.92
C LEU A 630 -20.71 -3.13 -1.58
N ALA A 631 -20.24 -4.14 -0.84
CA ALA A 631 -20.09 -5.50 -1.35
C ALA A 631 -20.65 -6.54 -0.37
N PHE A 632 -21.29 -7.58 -0.92
CA PHE A 632 -21.65 -8.81 -0.24
C PHE A 632 -20.93 -9.96 -0.92
N PHE A 633 -20.24 -10.80 -0.14
CA PHE A 633 -19.38 -11.86 -0.69
C PHE A 633 -19.57 -13.20 0.03
N ASP A 634 -19.28 -14.30 -0.67
CA ASP A 634 -19.17 -15.66 -0.14
C ASP A 634 -17.94 -16.32 -0.79
N ILE A 635 -16.88 -16.54 -0.01
CA ILE A 635 -15.62 -17.16 -0.43
C ILE A 635 -15.55 -18.55 0.19
N ARG A 636 -15.32 -19.57 -0.64
CA ARG A 636 -15.14 -20.96 -0.22
C ARG A 636 -13.81 -21.48 -0.69
N LYS A 637 -12.97 -21.88 0.26
CA LYS A 637 -11.64 -22.46 0.02
C LYS A 637 -11.68 -23.95 0.32
N ARG A 638 -11.09 -24.77 -0.56
CA ARG A 638 -10.99 -26.21 -0.44
C ARG A 638 -9.57 -26.70 -0.64
N ASN A 639 -9.35 -27.99 -0.42
CA ASN A 639 -8.04 -28.66 -0.50
C ASN A 639 -7.03 -28.05 0.48
N VAL A 640 -7.50 -27.53 1.61
CA VAL A 640 -6.63 -27.04 2.68
C VAL A 640 -5.92 -28.24 3.30
N MET A 641 -4.62 -28.13 3.54
CA MET A 641 -3.85 -29.20 4.19
C MET A 641 -4.31 -29.40 5.62
N VAL A 642 -4.65 -30.63 5.96
CA VAL A 642 -5.02 -31.08 7.30
C VAL A 642 -4.16 -32.27 7.72
N THR A 643 -3.80 -32.33 9.00
CA THR A 643 -3.08 -33.47 9.57
C THR A 643 -4.07 -34.37 10.29
N GLN A 644 -4.14 -35.62 9.91
CA GLN A 644 -5.00 -36.66 10.51
C GLN A 644 -4.13 -37.74 11.14
N LEU A 645 -4.61 -38.35 12.23
CA LEU A 645 -4.06 -39.59 12.77
C LEU A 645 -4.75 -40.78 12.10
N ASP A 646 -3.97 -41.72 11.56
CA ASP A 646 -4.52 -42.95 11.07
C ASP A 646 -4.86 -43.94 12.20
N ALA A 647 -5.40 -45.11 11.86
CA ALA A 647 -5.80 -46.15 12.83
C ALA A 647 -4.63 -46.68 13.70
N ASN A 648 -3.39 -46.43 13.27
CA ASN A 648 -2.19 -46.86 14.02
C ASN A 648 -1.63 -45.73 14.90
N GLY A 649 -2.22 -44.53 14.82
CA GLY A 649 -1.74 -43.31 15.51
C GLY A 649 -0.64 -42.57 14.72
N ASP A 650 -0.39 -42.91 13.46
CA ASP A 650 0.57 -42.22 12.61
C ASP A 650 -0.11 -40.98 11.97
N SER A 651 0.60 -39.86 11.96
CA SER A 651 0.09 -38.65 11.33
C SER A 651 0.14 -38.75 9.80
N ARG A 652 -0.99 -38.49 9.16
CA ARG A 652 -1.11 -38.34 7.71
C ARG A 652 -1.55 -36.93 7.33
N VAL A 653 -0.96 -36.38 6.28
CA VAL A 653 -1.42 -35.12 5.68
C VAL A 653 -2.35 -35.44 4.53
N SER A 654 -3.48 -34.76 4.50
CA SER A 654 -4.44 -34.81 3.38
C SER A 654 -4.88 -33.40 3.02
N THR A 655 -5.50 -33.26 1.84
CA THR A 655 -6.06 -31.99 1.35
C THR A 655 -7.59 -31.99 1.47
N ALA A 656 -8.10 -32.41 2.62
CA ALA A 656 -9.54 -32.54 2.86
C ALA A 656 -10.20 -31.28 3.46
N GLY A 657 -9.40 -30.37 4.02
CA GLY A 657 -9.93 -29.20 4.73
C GLY A 657 -10.69 -28.22 3.83
N LYS A 658 -11.78 -27.64 4.38
CA LYS A 658 -12.56 -26.56 3.76
C LYS A 658 -12.73 -25.39 4.73
N VAL A 659 -12.74 -24.20 4.17
CA VAL A 659 -12.92 -22.95 4.90
C VAL A 659 -13.90 -22.08 4.14
N ARG A 660 -14.77 -21.38 4.84
CA ARG A 660 -15.69 -20.40 4.28
C ARG A 660 -15.53 -19.05 4.96
N SER A 661 -15.60 -17.98 4.18
CA SER A 661 -15.72 -16.61 4.67
C SER A 661 -16.78 -15.88 3.86
N TYR A 662 -17.75 -15.30 4.55
CA TYR A 662 -18.81 -14.52 3.90
C TYR A 662 -19.13 -13.28 4.73
N GLY A 663 -19.68 -12.26 4.08
CA GLY A 663 -19.95 -11.02 4.79
C GLY A 663 -20.44 -9.87 3.93
N ALA A 664 -20.49 -8.70 4.56
CA ALA A 664 -20.81 -7.43 3.96
C ALA A 664 -19.77 -6.38 4.31
N GLU A 665 -19.41 -5.56 3.35
CA GLU A 665 -18.39 -4.51 3.47
C GLU A 665 -18.90 -3.21 2.87
N LEU A 666 -18.60 -2.09 3.55
CA LEU A 666 -18.83 -0.73 3.07
C LEU A 666 -17.55 0.07 3.23
N ASP A 667 -17.09 0.68 2.16
CA ASP A 667 -16.00 1.66 2.15
C ASP A 667 -16.49 2.96 1.54
N VAL A 668 -16.15 4.10 2.16
CA VAL A 668 -16.49 5.46 1.70
C VAL A 668 -15.26 6.33 1.81
N THR A 669 -14.89 7.01 0.74
CA THR A 669 -13.70 7.87 0.70
C THR A 669 -13.97 9.09 -0.17
N GLY A 670 -13.56 10.28 0.27
CA GLY A 670 -13.69 11.49 -0.54
C GLY A 670 -14.01 12.75 0.24
N GLN A 671 -14.46 13.77 -0.48
CA GLN A 671 -14.82 15.08 0.01
C GLN A 671 -16.34 15.21 0.11
N LEU A 672 -16.88 15.28 1.34
CA LEU A 672 -18.30 15.42 1.59
C LEU A 672 -18.82 16.84 1.32
N SER A 673 -17.98 17.84 1.57
CA SER A 673 -18.25 19.26 1.32
C SER A 673 -16.94 19.99 1.07
N GLU A 674 -17.01 21.28 0.76
CA GLU A 674 -15.80 22.12 0.53
C GLU A 674 -14.76 22.01 1.67
N ASN A 675 -15.22 21.80 2.90
CA ASN A 675 -14.38 21.78 4.10
C ASN A 675 -14.20 20.40 4.72
N TRP A 676 -14.93 19.37 4.28
CA TRP A 676 -14.87 18.06 4.94
C TRP A 676 -14.43 16.95 4.00
N ASN A 677 -13.33 16.30 4.36
CA ASN A 677 -12.90 15.03 3.79
C ASN A 677 -13.19 13.88 4.76
N LEU A 678 -13.45 12.70 4.20
CA LEU A 678 -13.79 11.50 4.94
C LEU A 678 -13.10 10.28 4.34
N ILE A 679 -12.64 9.38 5.19
CA ILE A 679 -12.38 7.98 4.87
C ILE A 679 -12.99 7.14 5.98
N GLY A 680 -13.86 6.21 5.62
CA GLY A 680 -14.55 5.38 6.60
C GLY A 680 -14.93 4.04 6.03
N SER A 681 -15.03 3.05 6.92
CA SER A 681 -15.34 1.69 6.54
C SER A 681 -16.11 0.95 7.61
N TYR A 682 -16.92 -0.02 7.18
CA TYR A 682 -17.53 -1.01 8.04
C TYR A 682 -17.49 -2.38 7.38
N ALA A 683 -17.16 -3.41 8.14
CA ALA A 683 -17.29 -4.79 7.70
C ALA A 683 -17.94 -5.64 8.78
N TRP A 684 -18.84 -6.49 8.33
CA TRP A 684 -19.30 -7.65 9.06
C TRP A 684 -18.95 -8.89 8.27
N LEU A 685 -18.26 -9.85 8.88
CA LEU A 685 -17.88 -11.09 8.21
C LEU A 685 -17.86 -12.27 9.19
N ASP A 686 -18.19 -13.45 8.70
CA ASP A 686 -18.05 -14.70 9.40
C ASP A 686 -17.10 -15.62 8.62
N ALA A 687 -16.04 -16.08 9.28
CA ALA A 687 -15.01 -16.91 8.67
C ALA A 687 -14.70 -18.09 9.57
N GLU A 688 -14.92 -19.29 9.05
CA GLU A 688 -14.84 -20.53 9.82
C GLU A 688 -14.29 -21.71 9.01
N VAL A 689 -13.76 -22.69 9.71
CA VAL A 689 -13.40 -23.99 9.17
C VAL A 689 -14.68 -24.82 9.05
N THR A 690 -15.06 -25.17 7.82
CA THR A 690 -16.29 -25.91 7.54
C THR A 690 -16.09 -27.42 7.41
N GLU A 691 -14.85 -27.87 7.25
CA GLU A 691 -14.49 -29.28 7.21
C GLU A 691 -13.03 -29.46 7.64
N ASP A 692 -12.80 -30.11 8.75
CA ASP A 692 -11.50 -30.50 9.30
C ASP A 692 -11.69 -31.50 10.41
N PRO A 693 -10.87 -32.54 10.56
CA PRO A 693 -11.01 -33.58 11.60
C PRO A 693 -10.95 -33.08 13.05
N VAL A 694 -10.34 -31.90 13.27
CA VAL A 694 -10.07 -31.34 14.60
C VAL A 694 -10.62 -29.95 14.79
N LEU A 695 -10.63 -29.15 13.72
CA LEU A 695 -10.90 -27.70 13.78
C LEU A 695 -12.26 -27.31 13.20
N GLU A 696 -13.09 -28.25 12.75
CA GLU A 696 -14.41 -27.98 12.20
C GLU A 696 -15.26 -27.14 13.14
N GLY A 697 -15.90 -26.08 12.63
CA GLY A 697 -16.67 -25.10 13.39
C GLY A 697 -15.84 -23.99 14.07
N ASN A 698 -14.52 -24.07 14.06
CA ASN A 698 -13.66 -23.02 14.61
C ASN A 698 -13.62 -21.79 13.70
N ARG A 699 -13.65 -20.61 14.33
CA ARG A 699 -13.41 -19.35 13.64
C ARG A 699 -11.96 -19.26 13.18
N LEU A 700 -11.72 -18.60 12.05
CA LEU A 700 -10.36 -18.34 11.59
C LEU A 700 -9.63 -17.40 12.57
N GLN A 701 -8.36 -17.71 12.81
CA GLN A 701 -7.48 -16.96 13.71
C GLN A 701 -7.30 -15.51 13.24
N ASN A 702 -7.25 -14.56 14.17
CA ASN A 702 -7.08 -13.11 13.97
C ASN A 702 -8.20 -12.41 13.16
N VAL A 703 -9.25 -13.12 12.80
CA VAL A 703 -10.38 -12.57 12.05
C VAL A 703 -11.44 -12.03 13.00
N ALA A 704 -11.75 -10.74 12.88
CA ALA A 704 -12.82 -10.10 13.63
C ALA A 704 -14.14 -10.23 12.88
N LYS A 705 -15.26 -10.51 13.60
CA LYS A 705 -16.59 -10.48 12.96
C LYS A 705 -17.00 -9.08 12.53
N GLU A 706 -16.54 -8.07 13.24
CA GLU A 706 -16.86 -6.67 12.96
C GLU A 706 -15.61 -5.82 13.01
N THR A 707 -15.44 -4.98 12.01
CA THR A 707 -14.47 -3.88 11.99
C THR A 707 -15.16 -2.61 11.53
N ALA A 708 -14.76 -1.48 12.10
CA ALA A 708 -15.25 -0.17 11.68
C ALA A 708 -14.13 0.87 11.82
N SER A 709 -14.07 1.80 10.89
CA SER A 709 -13.19 2.96 10.98
C SER A 709 -13.89 4.19 10.45
N LEU A 710 -13.50 5.34 10.98
CA LEU A 710 -13.93 6.64 10.51
C LEU A 710 -12.83 7.64 10.80
N ALA A 711 -12.27 8.25 9.76
CA ALA A 711 -11.40 9.40 9.88
C ALA A 711 -12.00 10.56 9.10
N ALA A 712 -12.23 11.67 9.78
CA ALA A 712 -12.75 12.90 9.21
C ALA A 712 -11.70 13.99 9.31
N VAL A 713 -11.63 14.84 8.29
CA VAL A 713 -10.70 15.96 8.20
C VAL A 713 -11.47 17.22 7.86
N TYR A 714 -11.32 18.21 8.70
CA TYR A 714 -11.86 19.55 8.50
C TYR A 714 -10.77 20.47 7.96
N ASP A 715 -11.00 21.04 6.80
CA ASP A 715 -10.18 22.09 6.21
C ASP A 715 -10.78 23.44 6.63
N ALA A 716 -10.08 24.11 7.55
CA ALA A 716 -10.51 25.43 8.04
C ALA A 716 -10.17 26.55 7.04
N GLY A 717 -9.47 26.23 5.95
CA GLY A 717 -9.01 27.21 4.97
C GLY A 717 -7.95 28.15 5.56
N SER A 718 -7.90 29.36 5.04
CA SER A 718 -6.94 30.39 5.48
C SER A 718 -7.40 31.06 6.78
N ILE A 719 -6.50 31.10 7.76
CA ILE A 719 -6.72 31.75 9.06
C ILE A 719 -6.07 33.12 9.09
N PHE A 720 -4.82 33.24 8.58
CA PHE A 720 -4.04 34.47 8.63
C PHE A 720 -3.78 35.11 7.24
N GLY A 721 -4.36 34.55 6.18
CA GLY A 721 -4.20 34.99 4.79
C GLY A 721 -3.02 34.32 4.08
N GLY A 722 -3.32 33.48 3.10
CA GLY A 722 -2.33 32.72 2.33
C GLY A 722 -1.77 31.48 3.03
N ASP A 723 -2.44 31.02 4.06
CA ASP A 723 -2.16 29.79 4.81
C ASP A 723 -3.34 28.79 4.73
N SER A 724 -3.17 27.59 5.25
CA SER A 724 -4.22 26.57 5.36
C SER A 724 -4.05 25.79 6.68
N LEU A 725 -5.14 25.62 7.41
CA LEU A 725 -5.19 24.75 8.59
C LEU A 725 -6.13 23.59 8.36
N ARG A 726 -5.62 22.38 8.57
CA ARG A 726 -6.39 21.14 8.50
C ARG A 726 -6.32 20.42 9.84
N LEU A 727 -7.47 19.96 10.31
CA LEU A 727 -7.61 19.22 11.57
C LEU A 727 -8.34 17.91 11.27
N GLY A 728 -7.81 16.80 11.73
CA GLY A 728 -8.45 15.52 11.43
C GLY A 728 -8.14 14.42 12.42
N GLY A 729 -8.82 13.31 12.23
CA GLY A 729 -8.65 12.12 13.03
C GLY A 729 -9.91 11.29 13.13
N GLY A 730 -9.83 10.20 13.90
CA GLY A 730 -10.99 9.37 14.12
C GLY A 730 -10.68 8.02 14.76
N PRO A 731 -11.74 7.27 15.13
CA PRO A 731 -11.63 5.97 15.75
C PRO A 731 -11.53 4.84 14.74
N ARG A 732 -10.88 3.75 15.17
CA ARG A 732 -10.85 2.43 14.53
C ARG A 732 -11.23 1.38 15.56
N TYR A 733 -12.27 0.61 15.26
CA TYR A 733 -12.76 -0.50 16.06
C TYR A 733 -12.41 -1.84 15.41
N VAL A 734 -11.92 -2.79 16.18
CA VAL A 734 -11.72 -4.18 15.79
C VAL A 734 -12.37 -5.09 16.83
N GLY A 735 -13.27 -5.95 16.38
CA GLY A 735 -14.02 -6.89 17.22
C GLY A 735 -13.12 -7.97 17.85
N LYS A 736 -13.72 -8.82 18.66
CA LYS A 736 -13.06 -9.98 19.25
C LYS A 736 -12.60 -10.98 18.18
N ARG A 737 -11.47 -11.65 18.41
CA ARG A 737 -10.85 -12.58 17.46
C ARG A 737 -10.35 -13.82 18.16
N ALA A 738 -10.42 -14.98 17.49
CA ALA A 738 -9.71 -16.17 17.94
C ALA A 738 -8.20 -15.93 17.93
N GLY A 739 -7.52 -16.30 18.98
CA GLY A 739 -6.08 -16.08 19.13
C GLY A 739 -5.21 -17.21 18.55
N ASP A 740 -5.80 -18.37 18.29
CA ASP A 740 -5.17 -19.52 17.65
C ASP A 740 -6.19 -20.33 16.83
N PRO A 741 -5.75 -21.25 15.95
CA PRO A 741 -6.65 -22.07 15.13
C PRO A 741 -7.61 -22.96 15.95
N SER A 742 -7.21 -23.40 17.14
CA SER A 742 -8.05 -24.22 18.02
C SER A 742 -9.07 -23.41 18.83
N ASN A 743 -9.08 -22.08 18.67
CA ASN A 743 -9.92 -21.15 19.42
C ASN A 743 -9.77 -21.30 20.94
N SER A 744 -8.56 -21.68 21.40
CA SER A 744 -8.27 -21.94 22.79
C SER A 744 -8.28 -20.69 23.68
N PHE A 745 -8.09 -19.51 23.09
CA PHE A 745 -8.21 -18.20 23.72
C PHE A 745 -8.72 -17.15 22.75
N GLU A 746 -9.24 -16.05 23.30
CA GLU A 746 -9.79 -14.94 22.53
C GLU A 746 -8.99 -13.65 22.76
N LEU A 747 -8.65 -12.94 21.69
CA LEU A 747 -8.15 -11.58 21.75
C LEU A 747 -9.32 -10.62 21.95
N PRO A 748 -9.26 -9.72 22.94
CA PRO A 748 -10.33 -8.77 23.21
C PRO A 748 -10.52 -7.78 22.07
N SER A 749 -11.73 -7.26 21.94
CA SER A 749 -12.00 -6.12 21.04
C SER A 749 -11.32 -4.86 21.55
N TYR A 750 -11.02 -3.95 20.62
CA TYR A 750 -10.46 -2.64 20.96
C TYR A 750 -10.94 -1.53 20.05
N THR A 751 -10.90 -0.31 20.59
CA THR A 751 -11.05 0.92 19.82
C THR A 751 -9.83 1.79 20.11
N VAL A 752 -9.15 2.20 19.04
CA VAL A 752 -8.07 3.20 19.07
C VAL A 752 -8.48 4.39 18.24
N ALA A 753 -7.98 5.57 18.57
CA ALA A 753 -8.25 6.78 17.82
C ALA A 753 -6.96 7.55 17.61
N ASP A 754 -6.82 8.14 16.42
CA ASP A 754 -5.70 8.99 16.04
C ASP A 754 -6.21 10.40 15.76
N ALA A 755 -5.34 11.40 15.86
CA ALA A 755 -5.67 12.78 15.52
C ALA A 755 -4.45 13.48 14.93
N PHE A 756 -4.70 14.49 14.10
CA PHE A 756 -3.63 15.34 13.57
C PHE A 756 -4.08 16.79 13.38
N ALA A 757 -3.11 17.67 13.29
CA ALA A 757 -3.24 19.04 12.84
C ALA A 757 -2.13 19.34 11.84
N SER A 758 -2.47 19.92 10.69
CA SER A 758 -1.53 20.36 9.65
C SER A 758 -1.75 21.84 9.37
N TYR A 759 -0.69 22.60 9.39
CA TYR A 759 -0.69 24.03 9.09
C TYR A 759 0.33 24.33 7.99
N ASP A 760 -0.17 24.75 6.84
CA ASP A 760 0.64 25.07 5.67
C ASP A 760 0.65 26.59 5.46
N THR A 761 1.84 27.18 5.29
CA THR A 761 2.03 28.61 5.14
C THR A 761 3.21 28.92 4.22
N LYS A 762 3.44 30.21 3.94
CA LYS A 762 4.61 30.66 3.17
C LYS A 762 5.57 31.42 4.06
N LEU A 763 6.80 30.94 4.17
CA LEU A 763 7.88 31.61 4.90
C LEU A 763 9.06 31.88 3.96
N GLY A 764 9.46 33.13 3.83
CA GLY A 764 10.59 33.52 2.97
C GLY A 764 10.40 33.18 1.48
N GLY A 765 9.16 33.07 1.01
CA GLY A 765 8.83 32.69 -0.38
C GLY A 765 8.70 31.18 -0.62
N HIS A 766 8.98 30.34 0.37
CA HIS A 766 8.85 28.89 0.31
C HIS A 766 7.57 28.42 0.97
N ASN A 767 6.99 27.32 0.48
CA ASN A 767 5.88 26.66 1.17
C ASN A 767 6.47 25.90 2.36
N VAL A 768 5.89 26.08 3.54
CA VAL A 768 6.31 25.42 4.77
C VAL A 768 5.09 24.79 5.43
N GLY A 769 5.10 23.48 5.56
CA GLY A 769 4.08 22.71 6.27
C GLY A 769 4.57 22.29 7.66
N PHE A 770 3.74 22.50 8.66
CA PHE A 770 3.92 21.97 10.01
C PHE A 770 2.82 20.96 10.27
N GLN A 771 3.17 19.78 10.76
CA GLN A 771 2.18 18.77 11.08
C GLN A 771 2.46 18.15 12.44
N PHE A 772 1.41 17.96 13.22
CA PHE A 772 1.42 17.30 14.51
C PHE A 772 0.44 16.13 14.47
N ASN A 773 0.94 14.92 14.75
CA ASN A 773 0.14 13.70 14.81
C ASN A 773 0.16 13.12 16.22
N VAL A 774 -0.97 12.58 16.64
CA VAL A 774 -1.12 11.80 17.87
C VAL A 774 -1.71 10.44 17.49
N LYS A 775 -0.93 9.39 17.64
CA LYS A 775 -1.38 8.01 17.48
C LYS A 775 -1.85 7.45 18.82
N ASN A 776 -2.88 6.59 18.77
CA ASN A 776 -3.50 6.03 19.97
C ASN A 776 -3.80 7.11 21.02
N LEU A 777 -4.58 8.12 20.65
CA LEU A 777 -4.86 9.34 21.41
C LEU A 777 -5.24 9.08 22.88
N PHE A 778 -6.02 8.02 23.15
CA PHE A 778 -6.50 7.67 24.49
C PHE A 778 -5.59 6.69 25.23
N ASP A 779 -4.40 6.39 24.66
CA ASP A 779 -3.40 5.47 25.23
C ASP A 779 -3.96 4.09 25.56
N ARG A 780 -4.83 3.57 24.69
CA ARG A 780 -5.50 2.28 24.86
C ARG A 780 -4.48 1.14 24.76
N GLU A 781 -4.53 0.20 25.69
CA GLU A 781 -3.83 -1.07 25.56
C GLU A 781 -4.68 -2.03 24.73
N TYR A 782 -4.05 -2.67 23.73
CA TYR A 782 -4.72 -3.57 22.81
C TYR A 782 -3.76 -4.62 22.24
N TYR A 783 -4.33 -5.68 21.68
CA TYR A 783 -3.60 -6.82 21.13
C TYR A 783 -4.03 -7.01 19.67
N PRO A 784 -3.24 -6.55 18.68
CA PRO A 784 -3.67 -6.54 17.29
C PRO A 784 -3.78 -7.95 16.69
N SER A 785 -2.90 -8.87 17.05
CA SER A 785 -2.89 -10.24 16.52
C SER A 785 -2.16 -11.21 17.46
N ALA A 786 -2.29 -12.51 17.19
CA ALA A 786 -1.52 -13.55 17.84
C ALA A 786 -1.06 -14.60 16.81
N ALA A 787 0.09 -15.21 17.03
CA ALA A 787 0.51 -16.42 16.31
C ALA A 787 0.06 -17.69 17.06
N ASN A 788 0.12 -17.64 18.39
CA ASN A 788 -0.36 -18.66 19.33
C ASN A 788 -0.37 -18.05 20.74
N ASN A 789 -0.64 -18.88 21.75
CA ASN A 789 -0.70 -18.47 23.17
C ASN A 789 0.63 -18.01 23.78
N LEU A 790 1.77 -18.22 23.10
CA LEU A 790 3.10 -17.77 23.54
C LEU A 790 3.60 -16.56 22.73
N TYR A 791 2.80 -16.10 21.79
CA TYR A 791 3.15 -15.03 20.88
C TYR A 791 1.90 -14.20 20.56
N VAL A 792 1.68 -13.17 21.37
CA VAL A 792 0.57 -12.23 21.26
C VAL A 792 1.14 -10.82 21.09
N ALA A 793 0.92 -10.23 19.94
CA ALA A 793 1.40 -8.87 19.63
C ALA A 793 0.75 -7.85 20.57
N VAL A 794 1.53 -6.89 21.04
CA VAL A 794 1.07 -5.79 21.91
C VAL A 794 1.03 -4.52 21.11
N GLY A 795 -0.09 -3.84 21.10
CA GLY A 795 -0.30 -2.58 20.40
C GLY A 795 0.53 -1.43 20.99
N GLU A 796 0.95 -0.52 20.13
CA GLU A 796 1.78 0.62 20.52
C GLU A 796 1.02 1.60 21.43
N PRO A 797 1.70 2.21 22.41
CA PRO A 797 1.12 3.25 23.27
C PRO A 797 0.92 4.54 22.48
N ARG A 798 0.37 5.54 23.15
CA ARG A 798 0.26 6.89 22.59
C ARG A 798 1.62 7.43 22.16
N GLN A 799 1.69 7.84 20.91
CA GLN A 799 2.84 8.49 20.30
C GLN A 799 2.47 9.88 19.82
N PHE A 800 3.40 10.81 19.98
CA PHE A 800 3.33 12.15 19.42
C PHE A 800 4.42 12.27 18.35
N GLU A 801 4.06 12.83 17.21
CA GLU A 801 5.00 13.14 16.13
C GLU A 801 4.80 14.57 15.66
N ILE A 802 5.89 15.29 15.45
CA ILE A 802 5.91 16.59 14.80
C ILE A 802 6.77 16.47 13.54
N SER A 803 6.32 17.08 12.45
CA SER A 803 7.13 17.20 11.24
C SER A 803 7.03 18.59 10.65
N THR A 804 8.11 19.00 10.02
CA THR A 804 8.19 20.23 9.24
C THR A 804 8.69 19.90 7.86
N THR A 805 7.92 20.29 6.83
CA THR A 805 8.26 20.13 5.41
C THR A 805 8.48 21.51 4.80
N VAL A 806 9.59 21.69 4.13
CA VAL A 806 9.89 22.90 3.35
C VAL A 806 9.97 22.53 1.88
N GLU A 807 9.16 23.20 1.07
CA GLU A 807 9.14 23.04 -0.41
C GLU A 807 9.77 24.27 -1.07
N PHE A 808 10.64 24.03 -2.07
CA PHE A 808 11.42 25.09 -2.73
C PHE A 808 11.75 24.81 -4.20
#